data_d9d6c65039c9ba5e186fcfe57d9f379a
#
_entry.id   d9d6c65039c9ba5e186fcfe57d9f379a
#
_cell.length_a   1.000
_cell.length_b   1.000
_cell.length_c   1.000
_cell.angle_alpha   90.00
_cell.angle_beta   90.00
_cell.angle_gamma   90.00
#
_symmetry.space_group_name_H-M   'P 1'
#
loop_
_entity.id
_entity.type
_entity.pdbx_description
1 polymer ?
#
loop_
_entity_poly.entity_id
_entity_poly.type
_entity_poly.pdbx_seq_one_letter_code
_entity_poly.pdbx_strand_id
1 'polypeptide(L)'
;MRLRSLQALTILSVSAAAPALAVAQAASHSAYPERAVRRDIPMTDMIRRAFAAGTRDSSGRPGPHYWQLWTDYTISARLDAAAGVVTGHERVVVQNNSDSAMRVIVLRLDQNLFGPSGARASDAPDAIHLTDGIQVTGLTVDGQAVNLTPPPRFRFGQPPAAPALAAYNVKTTSATITLPTPLSAHGSFTLEADWHFTVPKVEGGRGIRMGAWGDTLYQVAQWYPRVAVFDDLREGGWDTEEYLGSAEFYNNFGHFDVRLDVPAGWLVGATGILQNPAEVLAPAVRERLSHQLESDSVLHIVTPDDFGPGKATPAGDRLVWHFVADTAGDFAWATSDRYVLDATRATIPGRGPVPVDMLYLPGHAPQYAQAGPLARHALEFYSGLWMPYAFPRLTLVDGPDTGMEYPMIIFSAAGASDHEAGHEWWPMTLGTNETWYGWMDEGFNQYMNILSYADRQHQSPPLDGVGQAYGRISGDEQEAPMMWDANYAGPLYGFQAYSKAPMMLSSLGGVVGDSAVQRAMSEYAHAWRFKHPSPWDYMFFMDNALHRDLGWFWYSWLFATDAVNGSIQDVRTAGGTTTVTVREDGQMPSPVVLAVHFAPTGPRIRPMANATMVDDSTALVTWPVDVWFGGSRTFDAKLQFGRRKIERIVFDPHCRFPDRNVDDNTWPRPAAQAAAQPQQQGRFGMPVCKG
;
A
#
# COMPACT_ATOMS: atom_id res chain seq x y z
N MET A 1 -44.26 44.26 55.38
CA MET A 1 -43.97 44.52 56.81
C MET A 1 -42.59 43.97 57.09
N ARG A 2 -41.63 44.87 57.34
CA ARG A 2 -40.42 44.78 58.21
C ARG A 2 -39.46 43.62 57.96
N LEU A 3 -38.14 43.79 58.02
CA LEU A 3 -37.17 44.83 58.26
C LEU A 3 -35.79 44.38 57.74
N ARG A 4 -34.99 45.35 57.36
CA ARG A 4 -33.60 45.34 56.99
C ARG A 4 -32.70 44.80 58.12
N SER A 5 -31.59 44.16 57.79
CA SER A 5 -30.34 44.40 58.50
C SER A 5 -29.15 44.34 57.51
N LEU A 6 -28.51 45.48 57.37
CA LEU A 6 -27.17 45.63 56.79
C LEU A 6 -26.16 45.05 57.80
N GLN A 7 -25.24 44.21 57.34
CA GLN A 7 -23.97 44.02 58.05
C GLN A 7 -22.84 44.50 57.13
N ALA A 8 -22.16 45.52 57.62
CA ALA A 8 -20.96 46.06 57.03
C ALA A 8 -19.81 45.06 57.18
N LEU A 9 -19.20 44.67 56.05
CA LEU A 9 -17.97 43.89 56.06
C LEU A 9 -16.79 44.82 55.93
N THR A 10 -16.02 44.95 56.96
CA THR A 10 -14.77 45.69 57.08
C THR A 10 -13.72 45.03 56.17
N ILE A 11 -13.24 45.72 55.15
CA ILE A 11 -12.14 45.27 54.30
C ILE A 11 -10.84 45.56 55.05
N LEU A 12 -10.24 44.48 55.59
CA LEU A 12 -8.84 44.54 56.04
C LEU A 12 -7.94 44.44 54.79
N SER A 13 -7.28 45.54 54.46
CA SER A 13 -6.21 45.56 53.44
C SER A 13 -4.96 44.90 54.03
N VAL A 14 -4.80 43.62 53.74
CA VAL A 14 -3.52 42.95 53.92
C VAL A 14 -2.64 43.24 52.73
N SER A 15 -1.66 44.09 52.90
CA SER A 15 -0.56 44.31 51.96
C SER A 15 0.31 43.04 51.98
N ALA A 16 0.01 42.08 51.12
CA ALA A 16 0.90 41.01 50.84
C ALA A 16 1.99 41.54 49.93
N ALA A 17 3.21 41.66 50.44
CA ALA A 17 4.41 41.76 49.60
C ALA A 17 4.47 40.54 48.70
N ALA A 18 4.17 40.69 47.44
CA ALA A 18 4.41 39.67 46.45
C ALA A 18 5.92 39.41 46.46
N PRO A 19 6.35 38.12 46.64
CA PRO A 19 7.72 37.78 46.33
C PRO A 19 7.93 38.12 44.86
N ALA A 20 8.97 38.84 44.53
CA ALA A 20 9.45 38.98 43.17
C ALA A 20 9.67 37.55 42.65
N LEU A 21 8.68 37.03 41.98
CA LEU A 21 8.89 35.90 41.09
C LEU A 21 10.01 36.35 40.17
N ALA A 22 11.21 35.81 40.40
CA ALA A 22 12.25 35.79 39.40
C ALA A 22 11.55 35.31 38.13
N VAL A 23 11.40 36.22 37.19
CA VAL A 23 11.08 35.87 35.81
C VAL A 23 12.25 34.95 35.46
N ALA A 24 12.01 33.65 35.61
CA ALA A 24 12.87 32.68 34.96
C ALA A 24 12.97 33.18 33.52
N GLN A 25 14.15 33.65 33.14
CA GLN A 25 14.40 33.95 31.75
C GLN A 25 13.81 32.79 30.98
N ALA A 26 12.73 33.06 30.27
CA ALA A 26 12.24 32.13 29.28
C ALA A 26 13.48 31.80 28.48
N ALA A 27 13.95 30.56 28.64
CA ALA A 27 15.01 30.03 27.80
C ALA A 27 14.59 30.46 26.41
N SER A 28 15.46 31.22 25.75
CA SER A 28 15.20 31.64 24.37
C SER A 28 14.88 30.35 23.65
N HIS A 29 13.59 30.09 23.38
CA HIS A 29 13.20 28.99 22.54
C HIS A 29 14.02 29.21 21.27
N SER A 30 14.92 28.28 20.97
CA SER A 30 15.62 28.25 19.70
C SER A 30 14.56 28.55 18.63
N ALA A 31 14.87 29.42 17.68
CA ALA A 31 13.96 29.71 16.55
C ALA A 31 13.56 28.42 15.81
N TYR A 32 14.27 27.33 16.08
CA TYR A 32 14.03 26.01 15.54
C TYR A 32 13.75 25.02 16.68
N PRO A 33 12.78 24.13 16.54
CA PRO A 33 12.47 23.09 17.51
C PRO A 33 13.71 22.24 17.82
N GLU A 34 13.73 21.63 18.99
CA GLU A 34 14.84 20.78 19.39
C GLU A 34 15.00 19.61 18.41
N ARG A 35 16.19 19.41 17.90
CA ARG A 35 16.46 18.43 16.88
C ARG A 35 16.51 17.04 17.49
N ALA A 36 15.69 16.15 16.97
CA ALA A 36 15.79 14.73 17.28
C ALA A 36 16.88 14.10 16.40
N VAL A 37 18.01 13.82 17.00
CA VAL A 37 19.20 13.42 16.24
C VAL A 37 19.32 11.92 16.09
N ARG A 38 18.96 11.16 17.12
CA ARG A 38 18.90 9.71 17.11
C ARG A 38 17.59 9.28 17.75
N ARG A 39 16.85 8.40 17.11
CA ARG A 39 15.59 7.89 17.65
C ARG A 39 15.48 6.40 17.43
N ASP A 40 14.99 5.71 18.44
CA ASP A 40 14.59 4.33 18.30
C ASP A 40 13.26 4.26 17.54
N ILE A 41 13.01 3.14 16.88
CA ILE A 41 11.73 2.86 16.23
C ILE A 41 10.63 2.79 17.31
N PRO A 42 9.61 3.67 17.28
CA PRO A 42 8.51 3.60 18.23
C PRO A 42 7.76 2.28 18.08
N MET A 43 7.49 1.59 19.17
CA MET A 43 6.78 0.31 19.16
C MET A 43 5.52 0.41 20.00
N THR A 44 4.41 -0.15 19.51
CA THR A 44 3.20 -0.33 20.29
C THR A 44 3.37 -1.46 21.31
N ASP A 45 2.51 -1.52 22.32
CA ASP A 45 2.57 -2.61 23.31
C ASP A 45 2.26 -3.97 22.67
N MET A 46 1.41 -4.01 21.65
CA MET A 46 1.12 -5.25 20.93
C MET A 46 2.34 -5.76 20.18
N ILE A 47 3.06 -4.88 19.47
CA ILE A 47 4.30 -5.24 18.79
C ILE A 47 5.33 -5.77 19.78
N ARG A 48 5.50 -5.13 20.95
CA ARG A 48 6.40 -5.64 21.99
C ARG A 48 5.99 -7.04 22.49
N ARG A 49 4.68 -7.28 22.64
CA ARG A 49 4.16 -8.62 23.03
C ARG A 49 4.44 -9.65 21.95
N ALA A 50 4.22 -9.32 20.65
CA ALA A 50 4.50 -10.20 19.53
C ALA A 50 5.99 -10.61 19.46
N PHE A 51 6.89 -9.65 19.64
CA PHE A 51 8.33 -9.94 19.74
C PHE A 51 8.67 -10.81 20.95
N ALA A 52 8.06 -10.53 22.12
CA ALA A 52 8.29 -11.32 23.33
C ALA A 52 7.73 -12.74 23.21
N ALA A 53 6.64 -12.94 22.49
CA ALA A 53 6.05 -14.24 22.20
C ALA A 53 6.85 -15.03 21.13
N GLY A 54 7.75 -14.38 20.41
CA GLY A 54 8.51 -14.99 19.33
C GLY A 54 7.70 -15.23 18.05
N THR A 55 6.55 -14.60 17.91
CA THR A 55 5.78 -14.61 16.65
C THR A 55 6.41 -13.69 15.63
N ARG A 56 7.12 -12.66 16.09
CA ARG A 56 7.93 -11.72 15.29
C ARG A 56 9.39 -11.79 15.76
N ASP A 57 10.32 -11.58 14.85
CA ASP A 57 11.75 -11.62 15.14
C ASP A 57 12.38 -10.23 15.02
N SER A 58 13.35 -9.90 15.89
CA SER A 58 14.04 -8.61 15.87
C SER A 58 14.89 -8.37 14.60
N SER A 59 15.08 -9.42 13.79
CA SER A 59 15.65 -9.28 12.45
C SER A 59 14.63 -8.85 11.39
N GLY A 60 13.36 -8.65 11.78
CA GLY A 60 12.26 -8.34 10.88
C GLY A 60 11.75 -9.53 10.08
N ARG A 61 12.15 -10.75 10.43
CA ARG A 61 11.66 -12.00 9.83
C ARG A 61 10.47 -12.56 10.61
N PRO A 62 9.65 -13.45 10.00
CA PRO A 62 8.70 -14.24 10.77
C PRO A 62 9.43 -14.95 11.90
N GLY A 63 8.92 -14.82 13.12
CA GLY A 63 9.52 -15.45 14.29
C GLY A 63 9.32 -16.97 14.28
N PRO A 64 10.01 -17.72 15.15
CA PRO A 64 9.91 -19.18 15.20
C PRO A 64 8.52 -19.67 15.61
N HIS A 65 7.72 -18.80 16.23
CA HIS A 65 6.34 -19.09 16.65
C HIS A 65 5.33 -18.32 15.79
N TYR A 66 5.70 -17.88 14.57
CA TYR A 66 4.79 -17.20 13.67
C TYR A 66 3.60 -18.08 13.32
N TRP A 67 2.42 -17.52 13.35
CA TRP A 67 1.18 -18.14 12.94
C TRP A 67 0.29 -17.13 12.17
N GLN A 68 -0.62 -17.65 11.40
CA GLN A 68 -1.72 -16.92 10.77
C GLN A 68 -2.89 -17.88 10.60
N LEU A 69 -4.11 -17.35 10.43
CA LEU A 69 -5.24 -18.18 10.02
C LEU A 69 -5.02 -18.69 8.60
N TRP A 70 -5.67 -19.79 8.30
CA TRP A 70 -5.80 -20.31 6.94
C TRP A 70 -7.27 -20.56 6.64
N THR A 71 -7.78 -20.14 5.46
CA THR A 71 -9.20 -20.18 5.13
C THR A 71 -9.42 -20.91 3.80
N ASP A 72 -10.09 -22.07 3.85
CA ASP A 72 -10.41 -22.84 2.65
C ASP A 72 -11.88 -22.60 2.29
N TYR A 73 -12.11 -21.85 1.22
CA TYR A 73 -13.42 -21.51 0.72
C TYR A 73 -13.90 -22.46 -0.38
N THR A 74 -15.16 -22.92 -0.26
CA THR A 74 -15.93 -23.55 -1.35
C THR A 74 -17.16 -22.68 -1.57
N ILE A 75 -17.27 -22.01 -2.72
CA ILE A 75 -18.33 -21.04 -3.01
C ILE A 75 -19.08 -21.47 -4.26
N SER A 76 -20.41 -21.41 -4.20
CA SER A 76 -21.28 -21.52 -5.37
C SER A 76 -22.12 -20.26 -5.47
N ALA A 77 -22.03 -19.54 -6.59
CA ALA A 77 -22.77 -18.30 -6.78
C ALA A 77 -23.47 -18.25 -8.13
N ARG A 78 -24.61 -17.56 -8.17
CA ARG A 78 -25.42 -17.35 -9.36
C ARG A 78 -25.66 -15.87 -9.60
N LEU A 79 -25.40 -15.42 -10.81
CA LEU A 79 -25.76 -14.09 -11.29
C LEU A 79 -27.12 -14.13 -11.98
N ASP A 80 -28.09 -13.36 -11.48
CA ASP A 80 -29.24 -12.92 -12.24
C ASP A 80 -28.89 -11.60 -12.94
N ALA A 81 -28.50 -11.69 -14.21
CA ALA A 81 -28.03 -10.51 -14.95
C ALA A 81 -29.16 -9.50 -15.21
N ALA A 82 -30.42 -9.92 -15.32
CA ALA A 82 -31.55 -9.01 -15.53
C ALA A 82 -31.85 -8.18 -14.26
N ALA A 83 -31.71 -8.81 -13.08
CA ALA A 83 -31.92 -8.15 -11.80
C ALA A 83 -30.67 -7.47 -11.26
N GLY A 84 -29.48 -7.84 -11.76
CA GLY A 84 -28.17 -7.42 -11.21
C GLY A 84 -27.88 -8.00 -9.83
N VAL A 85 -28.44 -9.19 -9.53
CA VAL A 85 -28.33 -9.82 -8.20
C VAL A 85 -27.40 -11.03 -8.26
N VAL A 86 -26.48 -11.08 -7.30
CA VAL A 86 -25.67 -12.27 -7.01
C VAL A 86 -26.23 -12.95 -5.77
N THR A 87 -26.52 -14.25 -5.90
CA THR A 87 -26.92 -15.13 -4.78
C THR A 87 -25.85 -16.18 -4.61
N GLY A 88 -25.41 -16.43 -3.39
CA GLY A 88 -24.34 -17.36 -3.12
C GLY A 88 -24.58 -18.22 -1.88
N HIS A 89 -23.90 -19.35 -1.88
CA HIS A 89 -23.69 -20.22 -0.75
C HIS A 89 -22.19 -20.48 -0.63
N GLU A 90 -21.66 -20.37 0.58
CA GLU A 90 -20.27 -20.69 0.87
C GLU A 90 -20.14 -21.64 2.05
N ARG A 91 -19.09 -22.40 1.99
CA ARG A 91 -18.55 -23.17 3.10
C ARG A 91 -17.07 -22.80 3.24
N VAL A 92 -16.69 -22.27 4.39
CA VAL A 92 -15.28 -22.00 4.70
C VAL A 92 -14.81 -22.83 5.88
N VAL A 93 -13.67 -23.52 5.70
CA VAL A 93 -12.95 -24.19 6.80
C VAL A 93 -11.84 -23.26 7.24
N VAL A 94 -11.89 -22.85 8.49
CA VAL A 94 -10.90 -21.96 9.09
C VAL A 94 -10.00 -22.76 10.01
N GLN A 95 -8.70 -22.69 9.78
CA GLN A 95 -7.69 -23.27 10.66
C GLN A 95 -7.18 -22.19 11.61
N ASN A 96 -7.47 -22.36 12.90
CA ASN A 96 -6.95 -21.51 13.95
C ASN A 96 -5.55 -21.98 14.35
N ASN A 97 -4.53 -21.43 13.69
CA ASN A 97 -3.14 -21.79 13.99
C ASN A 97 -2.56 -21.02 15.18
N SER A 98 -3.38 -20.19 15.89
CA SER A 98 -2.94 -19.43 17.06
C SER A 98 -3.00 -20.25 18.35
N ASP A 99 -2.27 -19.79 19.37
CA ASP A 99 -2.30 -20.33 20.74
C ASP A 99 -3.55 -19.87 21.53
N SER A 100 -4.48 -19.15 20.89
CA SER A 100 -5.65 -18.55 21.52
C SER A 100 -6.95 -19.26 21.17
N ALA A 101 -7.78 -19.53 22.19
CA ALA A 101 -9.15 -19.96 21.95
C ALA A 101 -10.04 -18.77 21.55
N MET A 102 -10.91 -18.94 20.55
CA MET A 102 -11.73 -17.88 19.98
C MET A 102 -13.17 -17.97 20.52
N ARG A 103 -13.66 -16.89 21.15
CA ARG A 103 -15.08 -16.73 21.55
C ARG A 103 -15.91 -15.95 20.54
N VAL A 104 -15.24 -15.30 19.61
CA VAL A 104 -15.85 -14.47 18.57
C VAL A 104 -15.24 -14.86 17.26
N ILE A 105 -16.04 -14.88 16.21
CA ILE A 105 -15.59 -14.87 14.80
C ILE A 105 -16.00 -13.53 14.23
N VAL A 106 -15.12 -12.90 13.44
CA VAL A 106 -15.43 -11.66 12.74
C VAL A 106 -15.54 -11.94 11.25
N LEU A 107 -16.61 -11.42 10.65
CA LEU A 107 -16.84 -11.46 9.20
C LEU A 107 -16.72 -10.05 8.61
N ARG A 108 -16.19 -9.97 7.40
CA ARG A 108 -16.21 -8.79 6.54
C ARG A 108 -17.44 -8.85 5.65
N LEU A 109 -18.20 -7.78 5.59
CA LEU A 109 -19.41 -7.61 4.80
C LEU A 109 -19.31 -6.34 3.96
N ASP A 110 -18.27 -6.25 3.13
CA ASP A 110 -17.85 -5.00 2.52
C ASP A 110 -18.89 -4.42 1.55
N GLN A 111 -19.80 -5.27 0.99
CA GLN A 111 -20.94 -4.82 0.21
C GLN A 111 -21.91 -3.89 0.98
N ASN A 112 -21.84 -3.87 2.31
CA ASN A 112 -22.63 -2.95 3.13
C ASN A 112 -22.19 -1.49 2.99
N LEU A 113 -21.03 -1.22 2.37
CA LEU A 113 -20.65 0.12 1.94
C LEU A 113 -21.73 0.77 1.06
N PHE A 114 -22.34 -0.03 0.19
CA PHE A 114 -23.41 0.42 -0.71
C PHE A 114 -24.78 0.44 -0.03
N GLY A 115 -24.88 -0.03 1.21
CA GLY A 115 -26.13 0.00 1.98
C GLY A 115 -26.47 1.41 2.47
N PRO A 116 -27.76 1.66 2.85
CA PRO A 116 -28.24 2.97 3.28
C PRO A 116 -27.52 3.53 4.53
N SER A 117 -27.00 2.65 5.37
CA SER A 117 -26.27 3.00 6.61
C SER A 117 -24.76 2.81 6.48
N GLY A 118 -24.24 2.54 5.29
CA GLY A 118 -22.80 2.38 5.06
C GLY A 118 -22.04 3.65 5.40
N ALA A 119 -21.07 3.57 6.30
CA ALA A 119 -20.13 4.65 6.54
C ALA A 119 -19.16 4.73 5.36
N ARG A 120 -18.78 5.95 4.97
CA ARG A 120 -17.85 6.20 3.85
C ARG A 120 -16.81 7.21 4.27
N ALA A 121 -15.61 7.07 3.72
CA ALA A 121 -14.57 8.07 3.87
C ALA A 121 -14.97 9.39 3.21
N SER A 122 -14.40 10.50 3.66
CA SER A 122 -14.75 11.84 3.17
C SER A 122 -14.33 12.10 1.72
N ASP A 123 -13.45 11.28 1.16
CA ASP A 123 -12.97 11.29 -0.21
C ASP A 123 -13.66 10.23 -1.10
N ALA A 124 -14.55 9.42 -0.53
CA ALA A 124 -15.34 8.48 -1.32
C ALA A 124 -16.26 9.22 -2.30
N PRO A 125 -16.52 8.68 -3.49
CA PRO A 125 -17.39 9.31 -4.48
C PRO A 125 -18.79 9.62 -3.92
N ASP A 126 -19.28 10.84 -4.12
CA ASP A 126 -20.61 11.26 -3.67
C ASP A 126 -21.76 10.52 -4.37
N ALA A 127 -21.59 10.19 -5.65
CA ALA A 127 -22.60 9.58 -6.49
C ALA A 127 -22.38 8.07 -6.62
N ILE A 128 -22.78 7.30 -5.61
CA ILE A 128 -22.79 5.84 -5.69
C ILE A 128 -24.21 5.31 -5.80
N HIS A 129 -24.37 4.21 -6.51
CA HIS A 129 -25.64 3.48 -6.54
C HIS A 129 -25.84 2.74 -5.21
N LEU A 130 -26.84 3.19 -4.42
CA LEU A 130 -27.19 2.55 -3.17
C LEU A 130 -27.98 1.26 -3.42
N THR A 131 -27.64 0.23 -2.64
CA THR A 131 -28.30 -1.07 -2.62
C THR A 131 -28.71 -1.41 -1.18
N ASP A 132 -29.23 -2.61 -0.95
CA ASP A 132 -29.51 -3.09 0.40
C ASP A 132 -28.26 -3.66 1.11
N GLY A 133 -27.08 -3.59 0.46
CA GLY A 133 -25.85 -4.28 0.94
C GLY A 133 -25.98 -5.79 0.81
N ILE A 134 -25.11 -6.52 1.51
CA ILE A 134 -25.14 -7.98 1.55
C ILE A 134 -26.13 -8.48 2.60
N GLN A 135 -27.04 -9.34 2.20
CA GLN A 135 -28.04 -9.95 3.06
C GLN A 135 -27.65 -11.40 3.36
N VAL A 136 -27.18 -11.68 4.57
CA VAL A 136 -26.93 -13.03 5.06
C VAL A 136 -28.25 -13.63 5.53
N THR A 137 -28.70 -14.70 4.87
CA THR A 137 -30.01 -15.32 5.10
C THR A 137 -29.94 -16.64 5.86
N GLY A 138 -28.76 -17.28 5.85
CA GLY A 138 -28.45 -18.49 6.59
C GLY A 138 -27.02 -18.43 7.11
N LEU A 139 -26.76 -18.91 8.33
CA LEU A 139 -25.41 -18.97 8.89
C LEU A 139 -25.31 -20.12 9.89
N THR A 140 -24.27 -20.93 9.76
CA THR A 140 -23.94 -22.00 10.73
C THR A 140 -22.47 -21.95 11.11
N VAL A 141 -22.14 -22.41 12.31
CA VAL A 141 -20.77 -22.68 12.75
C VAL A 141 -20.73 -24.13 13.25
N ASP A 142 -19.89 -24.95 12.65
CA ASP A 142 -19.80 -26.41 12.92
C ASP A 142 -21.18 -27.10 12.83
N GLY A 143 -21.99 -26.72 11.86
CA GLY A 143 -23.35 -27.20 11.64
C GLY A 143 -24.39 -26.69 12.66
N GLN A 144 -24.01 -25.86 13.62
CA GLN A 144 -24.91 -25.25 14.57
C GLN A 144 -25.41 -23.91 14.04
N ALA A 145 -26.75 -23.74 13.98
CA ALA A 145 -27.35 -22.50 13.47
C ALA A 145 -26.96 -21.29 14.33
N VAL A 146 -26.62 -20.19 13.65
CA VAL A 146 -26.37 -18.89 14.27
C VAL A 146 -27.67 -18.09 14.31
N ASN A 147 -27.96 -17.46 15.45
CA ASN A 147 -29.10 -16.58 15.58
C ASN A 147 -28.82 -15.25 14.86
N LEU A 148 -29.46 -15.02 13.73
CA LEU A 148 -29.35 -13.79 12.94
C LEU A 148 -30.16 -12.61 13.50
N THR A 149 -31.00 -12.85 14.53
CA THR A 149 -31.75 -11.77 15.18
C THR A 149 -30.79 -10.91 16.00
N PRO A 150 -30.76 -9.58 15.82
CA PRO A 150 -29.88 -8.73 16.61
C PRO A 150 -30.08 -8.93 18.10
N PRO A 151 -29.01 -9.02 18.90
CA PRO A 151 -29.14 -9.16 20.35
C PRO A 151 -29.86 -7.95 20.93
N PRO A 152 -30.62 -8.11 22.05
CA PRO A 152 -31.29 -6.99 22.71
C PRO A 152 -30.25 -5.94 23.12
N ARG A 153 -30.62 -4.65 22.96
CA ARG A 153 -29.73 -3.53 23.26
C ARG A 153 -29.18 -3.67 24.69
N PHE A 154 -27.87 -3.52 24.80
CA PHE A 154 -27.17 -3.56 26.09
C PHE A 154 -27.78 -2.56 27.09
N ARG A 155 -28.08 -3.02 28.29
CA ARG A 155 -28.49 -2.15 29.42
C ARG A 155 -27.28 -1.92 30.32
N PHE A 156 -26.93 -0.66 30.50
CA PHE A 156 -25.83 -0.25 31.34
C PHE A 156 -25.96 -0.89 32.74
N GLY A 157 -24.92 -1.56 33.22
CA GLY A 157 -24.87 -2.20 34.55
C GLY A 157 -25.29 -3.68 34.59
N GLN A 158 -25.62 -4.31 33.47
CA GLN A 158 -25.80 -5.76 33.40
C GLN A 158 -24.69 -6.38 32.53
N PRO A 159 -23.91 -7.36 33.04
CA PRO A 159 -23.00 -8.09 32.18
C PRO A 159 -23.82 -8.85 31.14
N PRO A 160 -23.33 -8.88 29.87
CA PRO A 160 -24.00 -9.66 28.83
C PRO A 160 -24.05 -11.13 29.24
N ALA A 161 -25.22 -11.73 29.25
CA ALA A 161 -25.36 -13.18 29.45
C ALA A 161 -24.70 -13.88 28.23
N ALA A 162 -23.97 -14.97 28.48
CA ALA A 162 -23.49 -15.81 27.39
C ALA A 162 -24.70 -16.28 26.56
N PRO A 163 -24.71 -16.12 25.25
CA PRO A 163 -25.82 -16.55 24.43
C PRO A 163 -25.96 -18.07 24.47
N ALA A 164 -27.18 -18.56 24.51
CA ALA A 164 -27.48 -20.01 24.48
C ALA A 164 -27.15 -20.62 23.10
N LEU A 165 -27.22 -19.78 22.03
CA LEU A 165 -26.85 -20.09 20.65
C LEU A 165 -25.84 -19.04 20.19
N ALA A 166 -25.05 -19.36 19.16
CA ALA A 166 -24.19 -18.37 18.52
C ALA A 166 -25.04 -17.16 18.05
N ALA A 167 -24.57 -15.95 18.34
CA ALA A 167 -25.31 -14.71 18.07
C ALA A 167 -24.55 -13.83 17.08
N TYR A 168 -25.25 -13.44 16.03
CA TYR A 168 -24.75 -12.59 14.94
C TYR A 168 -25.11 -11.13 15.17
N ASN A 169 -24.16 -10.26 15.04
CA ASN A 169 -24.33 -8.83 15.19
C ASN A 169 -23.56 -8.07 14.09
N VAL A 170 -24.29 -7.35 13.24
CA VAL A 170 -23.74 -6.52 12.18
C VAL A 170 -23.48 -5.13 12.74
N LYS A 171 -22.28 -4.59 12.49
CA LYS A 171 -21.95 -3.20 12.77
C LYS A 171 -22.27 -2.33 11.56
N THR A 172 -21.41 -2.32 10.55
CA THR A 172 -21.68 -1.76 9.19
C THR A 172 -21.13 -2.73 8.15
N THR A 173 -19.86 -2.62 7.77
CA THR A 173 -19.16 -3.51 6.84
C THR A 173 -18.46 -4.68 7.54
N SER A 174 -18.69 -4.85 8.85
CA SER A 174 -18.24 -5.99 9.63
C SER A 174 -19.37 -6.61 10.45
N ALA A 175 -19.22 -7.88 10.78
CA ALA A 175 -20.13 -8.57 11.68
C ALA A 175 -19.38 -9.46 12.67
N THR A 176 -19.92 -9.63 13.86
CA THR A 176 -19.39 -10.53 14.88
C THR A 176 -20.34 -11.69 15.14
N ILE A 177 -19.79 -12.89 15.27
CA ILE A 177 -20.50 -14.08 15.74
C ILE A 177 -19.97 -14.40 17.12
N THR A 178 -20.76 -14.17 18.16
CA THR A 178 -20.40 -14.54 19.54
C THR A 178 -20.80 -15.99 19.79
N LEU A 179 -19.84 -16.81 20.17
CA LEU A 179 -20.01 -18.25 20.35
C LEU A 179 -20.34 -18.60 21.82
N PRO A 180 -21.26 -19.56 22.07
CA PRO A 180 -21.54 -20.04 23.41
C PRO A 180 -20.36 -20.82 24.02
N THR A 181 -19.62 -21.54 23.16
CA THR A 181 -18.42 -22.28 23.54
C THR A 181 -17.23 -21.77 22.69
N PRO A 182 -16.06 -21.49 23.29
CA PRO A 182 -14.90 -21.08 22.54
C PRO A 182 -14.42 -22.17 21.57
N LEU A 183 -13.98 -21.75 20.41
CA LEU A 183 -13.20 -22.59 19.49
C LEU A 183 -11.80 -22.78 20.05
N SER A 184 -11.29 -24.00 19.96
CA SER A 184 -9.98 -24.33 20.52
C SER A 184 -8.82 -23.66 19.80
N ALA A 185 -7.77 -23.32 20.53
CA ALA A 185 -6.46 -23.08 19.95
C ALA A 185 -6.01 -24.29 19.12
N HIS A 186 -5.31 -24.05 18.02
CA HIS A 186 -4.84 -25.06 17.06
C HIS A 186 -5.95 -25.99 16.52
N GLY A 187 -7.21 -25.57 16.61
CA GLY A 187 -8.35 -26.27 16.07
C GLY A 187 -8.80 -25.72 14.71
N SER A 188 -9.79 -26.33 14.14
CA SER A 188 -10.49 -25.83 12.97
C SER A 188 -11.98 -25.73 13.24
N PHE A 189 -12.66 -24.86 12.50
CA PHE A 189 -14.10 -24.78 12.47
C PHE A 189 -14.59 -24.59 11.05
N THR A 190 -15.84 -24.95 10.82
CA THR A 190 -16.52 -24.74 9.54
C THR A 190 -17.60 -23.71 9.70
N LEU A 191 -17.59 -22.69 8.83
CA LEU A 191 -18.68 -21.73 8.70
C LEU A 191 -19.38 -21.97 7.35
N GLU A 192 -20.71 -21.98 7.36
CA GLU A 192 -21.50 -21.99 6.13
C GLU A 192 -22.44 -20.80 6.14
N ALA A 193 -22.55 -20.11 5.00
CA ALA A 193 -23.39 -18.95 4.84
C ALA A 193 -24.17 -18.97 3.53
N ASP A 194 -25.46 -18.58 3.60
CA ASP A 194 -26.29 -18.24 2.45
C ASP A 194 -26.47 -16.73 2.40
N TRP A 195 -26.30 -16.13 1.23
CA TRP A 195 -26.34 -14.68 1.10
C TRP A 195 -26.73 -14.23 -0.31
N HIS A 196 -27.12 -12.96 -0.43
CA HIS A 196 -27.29 -12.29 -1.71
C HIS A 196 -27.04 -10.79 -1.58
N PHE A 197 -26.76 -10.14 -2.71
CA PHE A 197 -26.65 -8.68 -2.82
C PHE A 197 -26.92 -8.23 -4.26
N THR A 198 -27.21 -6.94 -4.43
CA THR A 198 -27.33 -6.30 -5.74
C THR A 198 -26.00 -5.65 -6.10
N VAL A 199 -25.47 -5.96 -7.28
CA VAL A 199 -24.26 -5.32 -7.80
C VAL A 199 -24.55 -3.84 -8.09
N PRO A 200 -23.75 -2.88 -7.54
CA PRO A 200 -23.99 -1.47 -7.79
C PRO A 200 -23.83 -1.13 -9.28
N LYS A 201 -24.77 -0.36 -9.83
CA LYS A 201 -24.67 0.15 -11.20
C LYS A 201 -23.80 1.39 -11.25
N VAL A 202 -23.02 1.52 -12.31
CA VAL A 202 -22.16 2.67 -12.57
C VAL A 202 -22.64 3.32 -13.87
N GLU A 203 -23.28 4.49 -13.75
CA GLU A 203 -23.84 5.23 -14.89
C GLU A 203 -22.89 6.30 -15.44
N GLY A 204 -21.75 6.49 -14.80
CA GLY A 204 -20.67 7.42 -15.19
C GLY A 204 -19.61 7.50 -14.13
N GLY A 205 -18.41 7.87 -14.52
CA GLY A 205 -17.25 7.86 -13.62
C GLY A 205 -16.69 6.44 -13.39
N ARG A 206 -16.02 6.26 -12.25
CA ARG A 206 -15.38 5.00 -11.83
C ARG A 206 -16.26 4.29 -10.80
N GLY A 207 -16.29 2.96 -10.85
CA GLY A 207 -16.83 2.13 -9.79
C GLY A 207 -16.03 2.29 -8.47
N ILE A 208 -16.60 1.81 -7.37
CA ILE A 208 -15.84 1.66 -6.13
C ILE A 208 -15.45 0.19 -6.03
N ARG A 209 -14.29 -0.15 -6.54
CA ARG A 209 -13.69 -1.50 -6.54
C ARG A 209 -14.46 -2.53 -7.37
N MET A 210 -15.68 -2.22 -7.78
CA MET A 210 -16.55 -3.09 -8.54
C MET A 210 -17.73 -2.32 -9.15
N GLY A 211 -18.59 -3.00 -9.94
CA GLY A 211 -19.83 -2.43 -10.44
C GLY A 211 -20.37 -3.14 -11.67
N ALA A 212 -21.49 -2.61 -12.19
CA ALA A 212 -22.11 -3.09 -13.41
C ALA A 212 -22.29 -1.96 -14.42
N TRP A 213 -22.04 -2.24 -15.69
CA TRP A 213 -22.49 -1.43 -16.82
C TRP A 213 -23.74 -2.04 -17.43
N GLY A 214 -24.86 -1.40 -17.12
CA GLY A 214 -26.18 -1.90 -17.54
C GLY A 214 -26.49 -3.28 -16.94
N ASP A 215 -26.92 -4.18 -17.80
CA ASP A 215 -27.22 -5.59 -17.52
C ASP A 215 -26.34 -6.56 -18.34
N THR A 216 -25.24 -6.05 -18.90
CA THR A 216 -24.40 -6.76 -19.87
C THR A 216 -22.96 -6.97 -19.41
N LEU A 217 -22.51 -6.26 -18.38
CA LEU A 217 -21.16 -6.39 -17.83
C LEU A 217 -21.15 -6.21 -16.32
N TYR A 218 -20.49 -7.12 -15.63
CA TYR A 218 -20.32 -7.12 -14.18
C TYR A 218 -18.86 -7.34 -13.81
N GLN A 219 -18.31 -6.45 -12.99
CA GLN A 219 -17.09 -6.66 -12.19
C GLN A 219 -17.54 -6.89 -10.75
N VAL A 220 -17.11 -7.98 -10.13
CA VAL A 220 -17.62 -8.45 -8.85
C VAL A 220 -16.45 -8.77 -7.92
N ALA A 221 -16.33 -7.97 -6.86
CA ALA A 221 -15.31 -8.10 -5.84
C ALA A 221 -15.92 -7.83 -4.45
N GLN A 222 -15.21 -8.20 -3.37
CA GLN A 222 -15.70 -8.10 -1.98
C GLN A 222 -17.14 -8.63 -1.83
N TRP A 223 -17.44 -9.73 -2.46
CA TRP A 223 -18.80 -10.16 -2.85
C TRP A 223 -19.36 -11.31 -1.99
N TYR A 224 -18.58 -11.85 -1.07
CA TYR A 224 -18.98 -12.94 -0.16
C TYR A 224 -18.60 -12.57 1.28
N PRO A 225 -19.28 -13.12 2.32
CA PRO A 225 -18.88 -12.92 3.71
C PRO A 225 -17.49 -13.50 3.96
N ARG A 226 -16.49 -12.64 4.21
CA ARG A 226 -15.11 -13.08 4.43
C ARG A 226 -14.79 -13.18 5.91
N VAL A 227 -14.09 -14.23 6.32
CA VAL A 227 -13.51 -14.30 7.67
C VAL A 227 -12.39 -13.27 7.78
N ALA A 228 -12.52 -12.34 8.72
CA ALA A 228 -11.51 -11.32 8.96
C ALA A 228 -10.16 -11.93 9.36
N VAL A 229 -9.09 -11.18 9.21
CA VAL A 229 -7.78 -11.60 9.72
C VAL A 229 -7.80 -11.61 11.26
N PHE A 230 -7.19 -12.63 11.82
CA PHE A 230 -6.89 -12.74 13.23
C PHE A 230 -5.37 -12.87 13.38
N ASP A 231 -4.74 -11.90 14.01
CA ASP A 231 -3.28 -11.80 14.13
C ASP A 231 -2.84 -11.40 15.55
N ASP A 232 -1.54 -11.28 15.75
CA ASP A 232 -0.91 -10.91 17.01
C ASP A 232 -0.61 -9.40 17.11
N LEU A 233 -1.07 -8.60 16.17
CA LEU A 233 -0.75 -7.17 16.04
C LEU A 233 -1.78 -6.28 16.74
N ARG A 234 -2.91 -6.83 17.18
CA ARG A 234 -4.06 -6.12 17.76
C ARG A 234 -4.51 -6.71 19.08
N GLU A 235 -5.12 -5.88 19.90
CA GLU A 235 -5.80 -6.38 21.09
C GLU A 235 -7.06 -7.17 20.69
N GLY A 236 -7.19 -8.39 21.22
CA GLY A 236 -8.26 -9.31 20.81
C GLY A 236 -8.03 -10.05 19.51
N GLY A 237 -7.00 -9.71 18.74
CA GLY A 237 -6.51 -10.42 17.56
C GLY A 237 -7.28 -10.16 16.27
N TRP A 238 -8.59 -9.91 16.30
CA TRP A 238 -9.43 -9.74 15.12
C TRP A 238 -9.28 -8.37 14.47
N ASP A 239 -9.18 -8.34 13.14
CA ASP A 239 -9.38 -7.13 12.38
C ASP A 239 -10.88 -6.77 12.36
N THR A 240 -11.22 -5.65 12.98
CA THR A 240 -12.60 -5.15 13.10
C THR A 240 -12.79 -3.79 12.44
N GLU A 241 -11.81 -3.35 11.64
CA GLU A 241 -11.92 -2.09 10.92
C GLU A 241 -13.06 -2.14 9.90
N GLU A 242 -13.80 -1.05 9.79
CA GLU A 242 -14.85 -0.92 8.79
C GLU A 242 -14.25 -0.58 7.42
N TYR A 243 -14.79 -1.14 6.36
CA TYR A 243 -14.47 -0.70 5.01
C TYR A 243 -15.18 0.62 4.70
N LEU A 244 -14.41 1.67 4.40
CA LEU A 244 -14.94 3.02 4.16
C LEU A 244 -14.85 3.46 2.69
N GLY A 245 -14.35 2.60 1.81
CA GLY A 245 -14.33 2.79 0.35
C GLY A 245 -13.01 3.31 -0.22
N SER A 246 -12.15 3.94 0.56
CA SER A 246 -10.88 4.50 0.06
C SER A 246 -9.68 3.59 0.32
N ALA A 247 -9.43 3.20 1.57
CA ALA A 247 -8.39 2.23 1.89
C ALA A 247 -8.81 0.82 1.48
N GLU A 248 -7.85 -0.02 1.20
CA GLU A 248 -8.06 -1.36 0.67
C GLU A 248 -8.17 -2.41 1.77
N PHE A 249 -7.75 -3.65 1.55
CA PHE A 249 -8.23 -4.77 2.30
C PHE A 249 -7.13 -5.44 3.14
N TYR A 250 -7.55 -6.27 4.06
CA TYR A 250 -6.68 -7.14 4.83
C TYR A 250 -7.31 -8.52 4.91
N ASN A 251 -6.73 -9.51 4.23
CA ASN A 251 -7.36 -10.81 3.99
C ASN A 251 -6.46 -11.96 4.40
N ASN A 252 -7.07 -13.06 4.90
CA ASN A 252 -6.35 -14.31 5.14
C ASN A 252 -5.99 -14.99 3.81
N PHE A 253 -4.87 -15.68 3.78
CA PHE A 253 -4.55 -16.60 2.69
C PHE A 253 -5.31 -17.92 2.85
N GLY A 254 -5.67 -18.51 1.72
CA GLY A 254 -6.36 -19.77 1.69
C GLY A 254 -6.55 -20.37 0.32
N HIS A 255 -7.32 -21.43 0.26
CA HIS A 255 -7.73 -22.10 -0.96
C HIS A 255 -9.14 -21.64 -1.35
N PHE A 256 -9.38 -21.48 -2.65
CA PHE A 256 -10.69 -21.16 -3.20
C PHE A 256 -11.09 -22.19 -4.26
N ASP A 257 -12.25 -22.83 -4.06
CA ASP A 257 -12.98 -23.64 -5.05
C ASP A 257 -14.30 -22.94 -5.34
N VAL A 258 -14.41 -22.27 -6.49
CA VAL A 258 -15.53 -21.37 -6.79
C VAL A 258 -16.25 -21.76 -8.06
N ARG A 259 -17.57 -21.88 -7.96
CA ARG A 259 -18.49 -22.15 -9.08
C ARG A 259 -19.39 -20.96 -9.33
N LEU A 260 -19.31 -20.41 -10.53
CA LEU A 260 -20.04 -19.22 -10.98
C LEU A 260 -21.08 -19.63 -12.05
N ASP A 261 -22.35 -19.60 -11.69
CA ASP A 261 -23.46 -19.86 -12.60
C ASP A 261 -23.89 -18.53 -13.27
N VAL A 262 -23.60 -18.41 -14.56
CA VAL A 262 -23.91 -17.22 -15.37
C VAL A 262 -24.73 -17.62 -16.62
N PRO A 263 -25.41 -16.67 -17.29
CA PRO A 263 -26.12 -16.98 -18.54
C PRO A 263 -25.17 -17.55 -19.60
N ALA A 264 -25.63 -18.47 -20.41
CA ALA A 264 -24.86 -18.99 -21.55
C ALA A 264 -24.55 -17.85 -22.55
N GLY A 265 -23.38 -17.92 -23.17
CA GLY A 265 -22.87 -16.85 -24.04
C GLY A 265 -22.02 -15.81 -23.32
N TRP A 266 -22.00 -15.81 -21.98
CA TRP A 266 -21.17 -14.92 -21.19
C TRP A 266 -19.78 -15.51 -20.95
N LEU A 267 -18.73 -14.70 -21.13
CA LEU A 267 -17.38 -15.06 -20.75
C LEU A 267 -17.11 -14.64 -19.31
N VAL A 268 -16.33 -15.45 -18.61
CA VAL A 268 -15.95 -15.17 -17.21
C VAL A 268 -14.43 -15.13 -17.10
N GLY A 269 -13.89 -14.04 -16.54
CA GLY A 269 -12.55 -13.94 -16.00
C GLY A 269 -12.62 -13.97 -14.48
N ALA A 270 -11.72 -14.71 -13.81
CA ALA A 270 -11.75 -14.81 -12.35
C ALA A 270 -10.36 -15.11 -11.79
N THR A 271 -10.21 -14.90 -10.48
CA THR A 271 -9.12 -15.45 -9.68
C THR A 271 -9.01 -16.94 -9.89
N GLY A 272 -7.77 -17.47 -10.06
CA GLY A 272 -7.53 -18.90 -10.16
C GLY A 272 -7.53 -19.47 -11.57
N ILE A 273 -7.55 -20.79 -11.65
CA ILE A 273 -7.47 -21.57 -12.88
C ILE A 273 -8.84 -22.17 -13.20
N LEU A 274 -9.32 -21.94 -14.42
CA LEU A 274 -10.54 -22.59 -14.92
C LEU A 274 -10.36 -24.10 -15.01
N GLN A 275 -11.19 -24.86 -14.30
CA GLN A 275 -11.12 -26.31 -14.18
C GLN A 275 -11.90 -27.05 -15.26
N ASN A 276 -12.96 -26.45 -15.80
CA ASN A 276 -13.89 -27.10 -16.71
C ASN A 276 -14.02 -26.40 -18.09
N PRO A 277 -12.92 -26.08 -18.77
CA PRO A 277 -12.97 -25.37 -20.05
C PRO A 277 -13.74 -26.15 -21.12
N ALA A 278 -13.81 -27.48 -21.03
CA ALA A 278 -14.55 -28.29 -21.96
C ALA A 278 -16.08 -28.12 -21.87
N GLU A 279 -16.57 -27.68 -20.71
CA GLU A 279 -18.00 -27.50 -20.42
C GLU A 279 -18.47 -26.07 -20.73
N VAL A 280 -17.57 -25.08 -20.66
CA VAL A 280 -17.94 -23.67 -20.73
C VAL A 280 -17.40 -22.92 -21.96
N LEU A 281 -16.40 -23.46 -22.64
CA LEU A 281 -15.82 -22.90 -23.87
C LEU A 281 -16.09 -23.80 -25.08
N ALA A 282 -16.48 -23.19 -26.19
CA ALA A 282 -16.66 -23.91 -27.44
C ALA A 282 -15.34 -24.55 -27.93
N PRO A 283 -15.40 -25.67 -28.68
CA PRO A 283 -14.19 -26.38 -29.14
C PRO A 283 -13.22 -25.48 -29.91
N ALA A 284 -13.72 -24.60 -30.78
CA ALA A 284 -12.88 -23.68 -31.58
C ALA A 284 -12.16 -22.63 -30.69
N VAL A 285 -12.80 -22.16 -29.62
CA VAL A 285 -12.16 -21.26 -28.66
C VAL A 285 -11.04 -21.95 -27.90
N ARG A 286 -11.30 -23.18 -27.44
CA ARG A 286 -10.28 -23.98 -26.74
C ARG A 286 -9.07 -24.32 -27.63
N GLU A 287 -9.33 -24.58 -28.91
CA GLU A 287 -8.24 -24.79 -29.89
C GLU A 287 -7.38 -23.56 -30.03
N ARG A 288 -7.99 -22.37 -30.24
CA ARG A 288 -7.22 -21.12 -30.30
C ARG A 288 -6.43 -20.86 -29.02
N LEU A 289 -7.02 -21.11 -27.85
CA LEU A 289 -6.39 -20.90 -26.56
C LEU A 289 -5.23 -21.88 -26.30
N SER A 290 -5.26 -23.09 -26.87
CA SER A 290 -4.18 -24.07 -26.71
C SER A 290 -2.82 -23.61 -27.23
N HIS A 291 -2.79 -22.62 -28.14
CA HIS A 291 -1.57 -22.03 -28.72
C HIS A 291 -1.02 -20.83 -27.90
N GLN A 292 -1.68 -20.42 -26.81
CA GLN A 292 -1.33 -19.22 -26.04
C GLN A 292 0.12 -19.20 -25.58
N LEU A 293 0.66 -20.35 -25.16
CA LEU A 293 2.01 -20.42 -24.60
C LEU A 293 3.11 -20.66 -25.63
N GLU A 294 2.78 -20.69 -26.94
CA GLU A 294 3.75 -20.98 -28.00
C GLU A 294 4.61 -19.76 -28.38
N SER A 295 4.05 -18.54 -28.25
CA SER A 295 4.76 -17.33 -28.62
C SER A 295 4.33 -16.13 -27.77
N ASP A 296 5.08 -15.03 -27.88
CA ASP A 296 4.78 -13.76 -27.20
C ASP A 296 3.74 -12.91 -27.95
N SER A 297 3.26 -13.40 -29.08
CA SER A 297 2.24 -12.72 -29.88
C SER A 297 0.90 -12.71 -29.15
N VAL A 298 0.16 -11.63 -29.29
CA VAL A 298 -1.23 -11.58 -28.83
C VAL A 298 -2.10 -12.37 -29.81
N LEU A 299 -2.84 -13.33 -29.29
CA LEU A 299 -3.80 -14.15 -30.03
C LEU A 299 -5.22 -13.66 -29.76
N HIS A 300 -6.01 -13.50 -30.83
CA HIS A 300 -7.44 -13.19 -30.70
C HIS A 300 -8.20 -14.51 -30.51
N ILE A 301 -8.63 -14.79 -29.28
CA ILE A 301 -9.25 -16.05 -28.88
C ILE A 301 -10.76 -16.00 -29.09
N VAL A 302 -11.43 -14.93 -28.65
CA VAL A 302 -12.84 -14.65 -28.89
C VAL A 302 -12.95 -13.26 -29.49
N THR A 303 -13.58 -13.19 -30.66
CA THR A 303 -13.80 -11.95 -31.44
C THR A 303 -15.29 -11.62 -31.49
N PRO A 304 -15.71 -10.44 -31.95
CA PRO A 304 -17.14 -10.14 -32.14
C PRO A 304 -17.89 -11.12 -33.05
N ASP A 305 -17.20 -11.82 -33.95
CA ASP A 305 -17.79 -12.88 -34.79
C ASP A 305 -18.19 -14.13 -33.99
N ASP A 306 -17.61 -14.30 -32.82
CA ASP A 306 -17.92 -15.39 -31.87
C ASP A 306 -19.06 -15.05 -30.90
N PHE A 307 -19.72 -13.91 -31.03
CA PHE A 307 -20.87 -13.55 -30.18
C PHE A 307 -22.14 -14.30 -30.59
N GLY A 308 -22.94 -14.63 -29.60
CA GLY A 308 -24.21 -15.31 -29.76
C GLY A 308 -24.21 -16.78 -29.32
N PRO A 309 -25.38 -17.40 -29.27
CA PRO A 309 -25.55 -18.75 -28.72
C PRO A 309 -24.70 -19.80 -29.45
N GLY A 310 -23.98 -20.62 -28.69
CA GLY A 310 -23.23 -21.76 -29.19
C GLY A 310 -21.94 -21.43 -29.93
N LYS A 311 -21.45 -20.16 -29.90
CA LYS A 311 -20.24 -19.74 -30.60
C LYS A 311 -19.01 -19.70 -29.68
N ALA A 312 -18.93 -18.70 -28.77
CA ALA A 312 -17.82 -18.64 -27.82
C ALA A 312 -17.94 -19.68 -26.71
N THR A 313 -19.19 -19.93 -26.29
CA THR A 313 -19.54 -20.94 -25.27
C THR A 313 -20.53 -21.94 -25.85
N PRO A 314 -20.74 -23.13 -25.26
CA PRO A 314 -21.84 -24.04 -25.63
C PRO A 314 -23.20 -23.36 -25.55
N ALA A 315 -24.14 -23.81 -26.40
CA ALA A 315 -25.50 -23.37 -26.35
C ALA A 315 -26.21 -23.91 -25.08
N GLY A 316 -27.09 -23.13 -24.50
CA GLY A 316 -27.85 -23.48 -23.31
C GLY A 316 -28.47 -22.24 -22.69
N ASP A 317 -29.12 -22.41 -21.54
CA ASP A 317 -29.69 -21.30 -20.79
C ASP A 317 -28.60 -20.68 -19.87
N ARG A 318 -27.81 -21.53 -19.21
CA ARG A 318 -26.77 -21.13 -18.25
C ARG A 318 -25.58 -22.07 -18.29
N LEU A 319 -24.45 -21.58 -17.80
CA LEU A 319 -23.20 -22.34 -17.67
C LEU A 319 -22.57 -22.11 -16.30
N VAL A 320 -22.01 -23.15 -15.73
CA VAL A 320 -21.30 -23.08 -14.44
C VAL A 320 -19.79 -23.11 -14.71
N TRP A 321 -19.16 -21.97 -14.46
CA TRP A 321 -17.70 -21.82 -14.56
C TRP A 321 -17.05 -22.21 -13.23
N HIS A 322 -16.10 -23.13 -13.26
CA HIS A 322 -15.44 -23.64 -12.07
C HIS A 322 -13.97 -23.20 -12.03
N PHE A 323 -13.62 -22.37 -11.04
CA PHE A 323 -12.27 -21.87 -10.82
C PHE A 323 -11.70 -22.38 -9.50
N VAL A 324 -10.39 -22.65 -9.49
CA VAL A 324 -9.64 -23.05 -8.30
C VAL A 324 -8.40 -22.16 -8.17
N ALA A 325 -8.19 -21.61 -6.97
CA ALA A 325 -7.01 -20.83 -6.62
C ALA A 325 -6.39 -21.36 -5.34
N ASP A 326 -5.09 -21.67 -5.40
CA ASP A 326 -4.30 -22.05 -4.23
C ASP A 326 -3.55 -20.81 -3.69
N THR A 327 -3.55 -20.65 -2.39
CA THR A 327 -2.81 -19.60 -1.69
C THR A 327 -3.14 -18.17 -2.20
N ALA A 328 -4.41 -17.85 -2.24
CA ALA A 328 -4.93 -16.51 -2.58
C ALA A 328 -5.49 -15.81 -1.33
N GLY A 329 -5.40 -14.50 -1.29
CA GLY A 329 -5.99 -13.68 -0.20
C GLY A 329 -7.43 -13.26 -0.48
N ASP A 330 -7.85 -13.26 -1.74
CA ASP A 330 -9.21 -12.90 -2.15
C ASP A 330 -9.59 -13.62 -3.44
N PHE A 331 -10.87 -13.51 -3.83
CA PHE A 331 -11.39 -14.02 -5.08
C PHE A 331 -12.30 -12.97 -5.74
N ALA A 332 -11.90 -12.48 -6.91
CA ALA A 332 -12.72 -11.58 -7.72
C ALA A 332 -13.03 -12.20 -9.09
N TRP A 333 -14.06 -11.68 -9.76
CA TRP A 333 -14.44 -12.12 -11.08
C TRP A 333 -15.15 -11.03 -11.87
N ALA A 334 -15.12 -11.16 -13.19
CA ALA A 334 -15.88 -10.30 -14.10
C ALA A 334 -16.51 -11.14 -15.19
N THR A 335 -17.65 -10.67 -15.73
CA THR A 335 -18.39 -11.38 -16.77
C THR A 335 -19.14 -10.43 -17.68
N SER A 336 -19.25 -10.79 -18.96
CA SER A 336 -20.02 -10.05 -19.96
C SER A 336 -20.44 -10.95 -21.14
N ASP A 337 -21.58 -10.64 -21.73
CA ASP A 337 -22.00 -11.20 -23.02
C ASP A 337 -21.33 -10.50 -24.23
N ARG A 338 -20.53 -9.47 -23.95
CA ARG A 338 -19.84 -8.63 -24.95
C ARG A 338 -18.32 -8.67 -24.83
N TYR A 339 -17.75 -9.47 -23.96
CA TYR A 339 -16.31 -9.61 -23.87
C TYR A 339 -15.75 -10.29 -25.12
N VAL A 340 -14.74 -9.67 -25.72
CA VAL A 340 -13.73 -10.38 -26.53
C VAL A 340 -12.64 -10.90 -25.57
N LEU A 341 -11.90 -11.89 -26.03
CA LEU A 341 -10.78 -12.46 -25.29
C LEU A 341 -9.55 -12.43 -26.18
N ASP A 342 -8.56 -11.69 -25.76
CA ASP A 342 -7.19 -11.78 -26.29
C ASP A 342 -6.30 -12.51 -25.28
N ALA A 343 -5.28 -13.19 -25.75
CA ALA A 343 -4.38 -13.96 -24.92
C ALA A 343 -2.93 -13.82 -25.38
N THR A 344 -2.02 -13.76 -24.43
CA THR A 344 -0.57 -13.78 -24.61
C THR A 344 0.08 -14.54 -23.46
N ARG A 345 1.41 -14.52 -23.38
CA ARG A 345 2.17 -15.09 -22.26
C ARG A 345 3.18 -14.10 -21.72
N ALA A 346 3.60 -14.30 -20.47
CA ALA A 346 4.80 -13.71 -19.89
C ALA A 346 5.80 -14.85 -19.60
N THR A 347 7.09 -14.62 -19.84
CA THR A 347 8.15 -15.61 -19.57
C THR A 347 8.82 -15.31 -18.24
N ILE A 348 8.40 -15.99 -17.18
CA ILE A 348 8.87 -15.73 -15.82
C ILE A 348 10.27 -16.34 -15.62
N PRO A 349 11.27 -15.55 -15.21
CA PRO A 349 12.61 -16.03 -14.90
C PRO A 349 12.58 -17.19 -13.89
N GLY A 350 13.23 -18.30 -14.26
CA GLY A 350 13.32 -19.49 -13.41
C GLY A 350 12.04 -20.34 -13.29
N ARG A 351 10.92 -19.93 -13.93
CA ARG A 351 9.64 -20.66 -13.88
C ARG A 351 9.13 -21.09 -15.26
N GLY A 352 9.32 -20.25 -16.26
CA GLY A 352 8.79 -20.45 -17.62
C GLY A 352 7.55 -19.62 -17.95
N PRO A 353 6.82 -19.94 -19.01
CA PRO A 353 5.71 -19.14 -19.50
C PRO A 353 4.48 -19.22 -18.58
N VAL A 354 3.82 -18.09 -18.40
CA VAL A 354 2.58 -17.91 -17.64
C VAL A 354 1.55 -17.26 -18.57
N PRO A 355 0.29 -17.76 -18.64
CA PRO A 355 -0.77 -17.16 -19.43
C PRO A 355 -1.11 -15.75 -18.96
N VAL A 356 -1.37 -14.83 -19.91
CA VAL A 356 -1.91 -13.50 -19.69
C VAL A 356 -3.12 -13.33 -20.59
N ASP A 357 -4.31 -13.21 -19.99
CA ASP A 357 -5.58 -13.08 -20.68
C ASP A 357 -6.13 -11.66 -20.54
N MET A 358 -6.83 -11.19 -21.55
CA MET A 358 -7.47 -9.88 -21.59
C MET A 358 -8.90 -10.00 -22.04
N LEU A 359 -9.85 -9.74 -21.13
CA LEU A 359 -11.29 -9.69 -21.45
C LEU A 359 -11.72 -8.22 -21.47
N TYR A 360 -12.21 -7.77 -22.62
CA TYR A 360 -12.57 -6.36 -22.80
C TYR A 360 -13.71 -6.18 -23.81
N LEU A 361 -14.36 -5.00 -23.75
CA LEU A 361 -15.37 -4.64 -24.74
C LEU A 361 -14.72 -4.26 -26.07
N PRO A 362 -15.29 -4.64 -27.23
CA PRO A 362 -14.72 -4.37 -28.56
C PRO A 362 -14.38 -2.89 -28.80
N GLY A 363 -15.16 -1.96 -28.23
CA GLY A 363 -14.91 -0.53 -28.31
C GLY A 363 -13.62 -0.07 -27.63
N HIS A 364 -13.08 -0.86 -26.70
CA HIS A 364 -11.85 -0.57 -25.95
C HIS A 364 -10.61 -1.28 -26.51
N ALA A 365 -10.73 -1.98 -27.64
CA ALA A 365 -9.61 -2.70 -28.26
C ALA A 365 -8.32 -1.85 -28.42
N PRO A 366 -8.35 -0.55 -28.80
CA PRO A 366 -7.12 0.25 -28.90
C PRO A 366 -6.36 0.38 -27.56
N GLN A 367 -7.08 0.39 -26.42
CA GLN A 367 -6.49 0.44 -25.09
C GLN A 367 -5.85 -0.91 -24.73
N TYR A 368 -6.57 -2.00 -25.00
CA TYR A 368 -6.11 -3.36 -24.66
C TYR A 368 -5.00 -3.89 -25.57
N ALA A 369 -4.84 -3.35 -26.78
CA ALA A 369 -3.71 -3.63 -27.63
C ALA A 369 -2.35 -3.32 -26.94
N GLN A 370 -2.32 -2.40 -25.98
CA GLN A 370 -1.12 -2.07 -25.20
C GLN A 370 -1.11 -2.79 -23.83
N ALA A 371 -2.25 -3.12 -23.27
CA ALA A 371 -2.38 -3.69 -21.93
C ALA A 371 -1.61 -5.03 -21.79
N GLY A 372 -1.78 -5.94 -22.74
CA GLY A 372 -1.08 -7.22 -22.74
C GLY A 372 0.45 -7.11 -22.75
N PRO A 373 1.06 -6.34 -23.67
CA PRO A 373 2.50 -6.07 -23.63
C PRO A 373 2.98 -5.42 -22.34
N LEU A 374 2.20 -4.49 -21.74
CA LEU A 374 2.54 -3.85 -20.47
C LEU A 374 2.50 -4.83 -19.30
N ALA A 375 1.43 -5.62 -19.19
CA ALA A 375 1.30 -6.63 -18.15
C ALA A 375 2.38 -7.72 -18.28
N ARG A 376 2.69 -8.16 -19.51
CA ARG A 376 3.80 -9.09 -19.75
C ARG A 376 5.12 -8.51 -19.25
N HIS A 377 5.46 -7.28 -19.65
CA HIS A 377 6.67 -6.62 -19.18
C HIS A 377 6.70 -6.53 -17.65
N ALA A 378 5.60 -6.13 -17.03
CA ALA A 378 5.49 -6.05 -15.57
C ALA A 378 5.80 -7.39 -14.91
N LEU A 379 5.16 -8.48 -15.35
CA LEU A 379 5.38 -9.81 -14.81
C LEU A 379 6.84 -10.26 -14.97
N GLU A 380 7.45 -10.04 -16.14
CA GLU A 380 8.83 -10.42 -16.41
C GLU A 380 9.83 -9.58 -15.62
N PHE A 381 9.66 -8.25 -15.62
CA PHE A 381 10.54 -7.30 -14.95
C PHE A 381 10.49 -7.44 -13.43
N TYR A 382 9.30 -7.43 -12.85
CA TYR A 382 9.16 -7.55 -11.38
C TYR A 382 9.56 -8.92 -10.86
N SER A 383 9.39 -9.97 -11.68
CA SER A 383 9.92 -11.30 -11.36
C SER A 383 11.44 -11.31 -11.25
N GLY A 384 12.13 -10.55 -12.09
CA GLY A 384 13.58 -10.38 -12.02
C GLY A 384 14.03 -9.47 -10.89
N LEU A 385 13.20 -8.48 -10.53
CA LEU A 385 13.53 -7.47 -9.53
C LEU A 385 13.33 -7.99 -8.10
N TRP A 386 12.21 -8.68 -7.82
CA TRP A 386 11.82 -9.11 -6.49
C TRP A 386 11.93 -10.61 -6.29
N MET A 387 11.03 -11.37 -6.89
CA MET A 387 10.97 -12.81 -6.89
C MET A 387 10.06 -13.27 -8.03
N PRO A 388 10.21 -14.54 -8.53
CA PRO A 388 9.36 -15.04 -9.59
C PRO A 388 7.87 -14.88 -9.26
N TYR A 389 7.10 -14.43 -10.24
CA TYR A 389 5.64 -14.29 -10.12
C TYR A 389 5.03 -15.54 -9.46
N ALA A 390 4.26 -15.31 -8.39
CA ALA A 390 3.86 -16.40 -7.52
C ALA A 390 2.71 -17.23 -8.09
N PHE A 391 1.87 -16.63 -8.92
CA PHE A 391 0.61 -17.22 -9.37
C PHE A 391 0.71 -17.86 -10.77
N PRO A 392 -0.24 -18.75 -11.13
CA PRO A 392 -0.16 -19.52 -12.37
C PRO A 392 -0.60 -18.77 -13.63
N ARG A 393 -1.27 -17.63 -13.50
CA ARG A 393 -1.79 -16.80 -14.61
C ARG A 393 -2.03 -15.38 -14.17
N LEU A 394 -2.28 -14.47 -15.12
CA LEU A 394 -2.86 -13.15 -14.88
C LEU A 394 -3.99 -12.91 -15.87
N THR A 395 -5.12 -12.37 -15.41
CA THR A 395 -6.25 -11.96 -16.24
C THR A 395 -6.50 -10.48 -16.07
N LEU A 396 -6.55 -9.73 -17.15
CA LEU A 396 -6.94 -8.33 -17.18
C LEU A 396 -8.40 -8.24 -17.61
N VAL A 397 -9.22 -7.47 -16.90
CA VAL A 397 -10.64 -7.30 -17.24
C VAL A 397 -11.02 -5.84 -17.34
N ASP A 398 -11.83 -5.54 -18.34
CA ASP A 398 -12.46 -4.25 -18.58
C ASP A 398 -13.75 -4.13 -17.77
N GLY A 399 -14.12 -2.91 -17.39
CA GLY A 399 -15.38 -2.67 -16.70
C GLY A 399 -15.44 -1.32 -15.97
N PRO A 400 -16.42 -1.18 -15.06
CA PRO A 400 -16.67 0.05 -14.31
C PRO A 400 -15.48 0.53 -13.46
N ASP A 401 -14.69 -0.36 -12.92
CA ASP A 401 -13.43 -0.02 -12.29
C ASP A 401 -12.25 -0.42 -13.17
N THR A 402 -11.25 0.47 -13.29
CA THR A 402 -10.09 0.30 -14.18
C THR A 402 -8.76 0.48 -13.44
N GLY A 403 -8.76 0.32 -12.14
CA GLY A 403 -7.60 0.44 -11.28
C GLY A 403 -7.83 -0.34 -10.00
N MET A 404 -7.83 -1.69 -10.10
CA MET A 404 -7.94 -2.60 -8.98
C MET A 404 -7.22 -3.90 -9.22
N GLU A 405 -6.58 -4.35 -8.19
CA GLU A 405 -5.86 -5.60 -8.08
C GLU A 405 -6.60 -6.64 -7.24
N TYR A 406 -6.57 -7.86 -7.73
CA TYR A 406 -6.97 -9.06 -7.00
C TYR A 406 -6.04 -10.20 -7.40
N PRO A 407 -5.82 -11.23 -6.57
CA PRO A 407 -4.90 -12.30 -6.95
C PRO A 407 -5.27 -12.90 -8.32
N MET A 408 -4.34 -12.86 -9.26
CA MET A 408 -4.48 -13.42 -10.62
C MET A 408 -5.48 -12.70 -11.54
N ILE A 409 -6.16 -11.66 -11.09
CA ILE A 409 -7.09 -10.87 -11.90
C ILE A 409 -7.00 -9.39 -11.53
N ILE A 410 -6.77 -8.54 -12.51
CA ILE A 410 -6.73 -7.10 -12.32
C ILE A 410 -7.82 -6.42 -13.13
N PHE A 411 -8.50 -5.44 -12.51
CA PHE A 411 -9.45 -4.57 -13.18
C PHE A 411 -8.66 -3.37 -13.71
N SER A 412 -8.33 -3.37 -14.99
CA SER A 412 -7.32 -2.48 -15.51
C SER A 412 -7.64 -1.96 -16.89
N ALA A 413 -7.46 -0.66 -17.11
CA ALA A 413 -7.26 -0.09 -18.45
C ALA A 413 -5.77 -0.07 -18.81
N ALA A 414 -5.44 0.07 -20.08
CA ALA A 414 -4.07 -0.03 -20.61
C ALA A 414 -3.02 0.78 -19.82
N GLY A 415 -3.37 1.98 -19.38
CA GLY A 415 -2.44 2.85 -18.66
C GLY A 415 -2.09 2.38 -17.25
N ALA A 416 -2.97 1.61 -16.61
CA ALA A 416 -2.82 1.09 -15.25
C ALA A 416 -2.23 -0.34 -15.22
N SER A 417 -2.16 -1.05 -16.35
CA SER A 417 -1.80 -2.48 -16.37
C SER A 417 -0.44 -2.81 -15.76
N ASP A 418 0.54 -1.92 -15.81
CA ASP A 418 1.85 -2.08 -15.17
C ASP A 418 1.73 -1.93 -13.64
N HIS A 419 0.90 -0.99 -13.19
CA HIS A 419 0.63 -0.72 -11.79
C HIS A 419 -0.16 -1.86 -11.15
N GLU A 420 -1.32 -2.20 -11.70
CA GLU A 420 -2.17 -3.25 -11.17
C GLU A 420 -1.48 -4.64 -11.20
N ALA A 421 -0.69 -4.93 -12.24
CA ALA A 421 0.14 -6.14 -12.24
C ALA A 421 1.26 -6.11 -11.19
N GLY A 422 1.71 -4.94 -10.77
CA GLY A 422 2.68 -4.78 -9.70
C GLY A 422 2.15 -5.20 -8.34
N HIS A 423 0.89 -4.95 -8.07
CA HIS A 423 0.21 -5.37 -6.84
C HIS A 423 0.17 -6.89 -6.66
N GLU A 424 0.40 -7.68 -7.66
CA GLU A 424 0.58 -9.14 -7.51
C GLU A 424 1.75 -9.50 -6.57
N TRP A 425 2.69 -8.59 -6.34
CA TRP A 425 3.74 -8.69 -5.30
C TRP A 425 3.34 -7.96 -4.02
N TRP A 426 2.93 -6.69 -4.11
CA TRP A 426 2.53 -5.80 -3.01
C TRP A 426 1.07 -5.37 -3.22
N PRO A 427 0.05 -5.96 -2.58
CA PRO A 427 0.08 -6.86 -1.43
C PRO A 427 -0.26 -8.33 -1.74
N MET A 428 -0.65 -8.71 -2.97
CA MET A 428 -1.25 -10.03 -3.24
C MET A 428 -0.37 -11.22 -2.83
N THR A 429 0.94 -11.05 -2.86
CA THR A 429 1.89 -12.06 -2.37
C THR A 429 2.33 -11.81 -0.93
N LEU A 430 2.37 -10.59 -0.45
CA LEU A 430 2.88 -10.24 0.89
C LEU A 430 1.82 -9.92 1.94
N GLY A 431 0.54 -9.97 1.68
CA GLY A 431 -0.56 -9.87 2.63
C GLY A 431 -0.44 -8.77 3.68
N THR A 432 0.01 -7.58 3.29
CA THR A 432 0.09 -6.41 4.17
C THR A 432 -1.30 -5.93 4.57
N ASN A 433 -1.43 -5.25 5.70
CA ASN A 433 -2.67 -4.60 6.08
C ASN A 433 -2.80 -3.25 5.37
N GLU A 434 -3.43 -3.24 4.22
CA GLU A 434 -3.62 -2.07 3.36
C GLU A 434 -4.58 -1.06 4.00
N THR A 435 -5.57 -1.55 4.75
CA THR A 435 -6.53 -0.69 5.46
C THR A 435 -5.81 0.29 6.40
N TRP A 436 -4.75 -0.15 7.07
CA TRP A 436 -3.96 0.69 7.96
C TRP A 436 -2.75 1.32 7.29
N TYR A 437 -2.06 0.57 6.44
CA TYR A 437 -0.72 0.90 5.95
C TYR A 437 -0.66 0.88 4.42
N GLY A 438 -1.53 1.64 3.76
CA GLY A 438 -1.60 1.73 2.30
C GLY A 438 -0.26 2.08 1.62
N TRP A 439 0.70 2.66 2.36
CA TRP A 439 2.05 2.93 1.84
C TRP A 439 2.89 1.67 1.59
N MET A 440 2.57 0.54 2.26
CA MET A 440 3.25 -0.75 2.03
C MET A 440 2.69 -1.51 0.83
N ASP A 441 1.57 -1.09 0.35
CA ASP A 441 0.88 -1.52 -0.84
C ASP A 441 1.19 -0.56 -1.99
N GLU A 442 0.43 0.50 -2.13
CA GLU A 442 0.49 1.49 -3.19
C GLU A 442 1.87 2.15 -3.31
N GLY A 443 2.46 2.48 -2.16
CA GLY A 443 3.73 3.17 -2.12
C GLY A 443 4.91 2.33 -2.58
N PHE A 444 4.95 1.05 -2.21
CA PHE A 444 5.97 0.13 -2.72
C PHE A 444 5.75 -0.14 -4.21
N ASN A 445 4.49 -0.27 -4.62
CA ASN A 445 4.13 -0.42 -6.01
C ASN A 445 4.54 0.81 -6.84
N GLN A 446 4.25 2.03 -6.39
CA GLN A 446 4.68 3.25 -7.08
C GLN A 446 6.21 3.33 -7.23
N TYR A 447 6.98 2.91 -6.23
CA TYR A 447 8.44 2.87 -6.33
C TYR A 447 8.89 1.92 -7.46
N MET A 448 8.35 0.72 -7.54
CA MET A 448 8.75 -0.21 -8.58
C MET A 448 8.21 0.17 -9.97
N ASN A 449 7.08 0.90 -10.06
CA ASN A 449 6.59 1.44 -11.34
C ASN A 449 7.56 2.48 -11.93
N ILE A 450 8.25 3.27 -11.08
CA ILE A 450 9.33 4.16 -11.53
C ILE A 450 10.46 3.35 -12.19
N LEU A 451 10.83 2.20 -11.58
CA LEU A 451 11.87 1.32 -12.11
C LEU A 451 11.43 0.65 -13.41
N SER A 452 10.20 0.11 -13.46
CA SER A 452 9.61 -0.51 -14.64
C SER A 452 9.50 0.45 -15.81
N TYR A 453 9.04 1.68 -15.55
CA TYR A 453 8.95 2.70 -16.58
C TYR A 453 10.34 3.02 -17.20
N ALA A 454 11.36 3.14 -16.36
CA ALA A 454 12.72 3.41 -16.80
C ALA A 454 13.27 2.25 -17.65
N ASP A 455 13.04 1.01 -17.24
CA ASP A 455 13.44 -0.19 -17.98
C ASP A 455 12.80 -0.22 -19.37
N ARG A 456 11.49 0.00 -19.46
CA ARG A 456 10.78 0.08 -20.76
C ARG A 456 11.29 1.19 -21.67
N GLN A 457 11.82 2.28 -21.11
CA GLN A 457 12.44 3.37 -21.86
C GLN A 457 13.94 3.15 -22.13
N HIS A 458 14.52 2.03 -21.66
CA HIS A 458 15.96 1.76 -21.70
C HIS A 458 16.80 2.90 -21.09
N GLN A 459 16.36 3.43 -19.93
CA GLN A 459 16.97 4.54 -19.22
C GLN A 459 17.29 4.14 -17.79
N SER A 460 18.23 4.85 -17.17
CA SER A 460 18.43 4.72 -15.71
C SER A 460 17.19 5.24 -14.96
N PRO A 461 16.78 4.57 -13.86
CA PRO A 461 15.66 5.04 -13.07
C PRO A 461 15.86 6.48 -12.58
N PRO A 462 14.89 7.38 -12.78
CA PRO A 462 15.00 8.79 -12.40
C PRO A 462 14.74 8.98 -10.90
N LEU A 463 15.58 8.37 -10.04
CA LEU A 463 15.43 8.46 -8.59
C LEU A 463 15.97 9.77 -8.00
N ASP A 464 16.87 10.47 -8.71
CA ASP A 464 17.32 11.80 -8.33
C ASP A 464 16.14 12.80 -8.34
N GLY A 465 16.04 13.62 -7.31
CA GLY A 465 14.96 14.59 -7.15
C GLY A 465 13.65 14.05 -6.58
N VAL A 466 13.45 12.73 -6.53
CA VAL A 466 12.19 12.14 -6.03
C VAL A 466 11.96 12.51 -4.57
N GLY A 467 12.97 12.34 -3.70
CA GLY A 467 12.87 12.71 -2.28
C GLY A 467 12.61 14.20 -2.06
N GLN A 468 13.16 15.05 -2.93
CA GLN A 468 13.00 16.51 -2.86
C GLN A 468 11.55 16.97 -2.99
N ALA A 469 10.71 16.23 -3.69
CA ALA A 469 9.30 16.61 -3.89
C ALA A 469 8.56 16.79 -2.56
N TYR A 470 8.92 16.04 -1.53
CA TYR A 470 8.34 16.11 -0.20
C TYR A 470 8.76 17.38 0.58
N GLY A 471 9.99 17.89 0.39
CA GLY A 471 10.56 18.98 1.20
C GLY A 471 9.70 20.26 1.24
N ARG A 472 8.94 20.53 0.18
CA ARG A 472 8.10 21.73 0.07
C ARG A 472 6.80 21.66 0.86
N ILE A 473 6.30 20.45 1.10
CA ILE A 473 5.00 20.21 1.74
C ILE A 473 5.14 19.55 3.11
N SER A 474 6.36 19.13 3.48
CA SER A 474 6.59 18.50 4.77
C SER A 474 6.27 19.43 5.93
N GLY A 475 5.54 18.91 6.92
CA GLY A 475 5.10 19.65 8.09
C GLY A 475 4.01 20.68 7.82
N ASP A 476 3.29 20.57 6.68
CA ASP A 476 2.04 21.29 6.46
C ASP A 476 0.98 20.83 7.48
N GLU A 477 0.06 21.71 7.87
CA GLU A 477 -1.00 21.41 8.83
C GLU A 477 -1.92 20.25 8.38
N GLN A 478 -1.98 19.98 7.09
CA GLN A 478 -2.79 18.92 6.50
C GLN A 478 -2.02 17.62 6.30
N GLU A 479 -0.74 17.57 6.64
CA GLU A 479 0.05 16.36 6.51
C GLU A 479 -0.19 15.40 7.69
N ALA A 480 -0.27 14.09 7.38
CA ALA A 480 -0.31 13.03 8.37
C ALA A 480 0.96 12.16 8.29
N PRO A 481 1.45 11.63 9.43
CA PRO A 481 2.47 10.59 9.42
C PRO A 481 2.02 9.35 8.63
N MET A 482 2.94 8.69 7.94
CA MET A 482 2.62 7.48 7.14
C MET A 482 2.13 6.30 7.99
N MET A 483 2.46 6.27 9.29
CA MET A 483 1.98 5.28 10.24
C MET A 483 0.56 5.56 10.74
N TRP A 484 -0.06 6.63 10.30
CA TRP A 484 -1.45 6.88 10.63
C TRP A 484 -2.34 5.98 9.80
N ASP A 485 -3.46 5.56 10.39
CA ASP A 485 -4.44 4.67 9.77
C ASP A 485 -4.94 5.27 8.44
N ALA A 486 -4.60 4.60 7.33
CA ALA A 486 -4.93 5.05 5.99
C ALA A 486 -6.44 5.13 5.75
N ASN A 487 -7.23 4.28 6.44
CA ASN A 487 -8.69 4.26 6.35
C ASN A 487 -9.34 5.59 6.78
N TYR A 488 -8.62 6.39 7.60
CA TYR A 488 -9.10 7.69 8.07
C TYR A 488 -8.29 8.87 7.52
N ALA A 489 -7.41 8.63 6.55
CA ALA A 489 -6.58 9.69 5.95
C ALA A 489 -7.40 10.68 5.11
N GLY A 490 -8.56 10.26 4.57
CA GLY A 490 -9.41 11.11 3.74
C GLY A 490 -8.65 11.71 2.55
N PRO A 491 -8.70 13.02 2.32
CA PRO A 491 -8.02 13.67 1.18
C PRO A 491 -6.49 13.49 1.17
N LEU A 492 -5.89 13.10 2.30
CA LEU A 492 -4.45 12.85 2.41
C LEU A 492 -4.05 11.45 1.95
N TYR A 493 -5.01 10.53 1.74
CA TYR A 493 -4.75 9.14 1.39
C TYR A 493 -3.82 9.00 0.18
N GLY A 494 -4.15 9.69 -0.92
CA GLY A 494 -3.34 9.63 -2.14
C GLY A 494 -1.89 10.08 -1.94
N PHE A 495 -1.64 11.05 -1.06
CA PHE A 495 -0.27 11.46 -0.74
C PHE A 495 0.41 10.47 0.21
N GLN A 496 -0.27 10.06 1.26
CA GLN A 496 0.25 9.15 2.29
C GLN A 496 0.57 7.77 1.70
N ALA A 497 -0.35 7.18 0.95
CA ALA A 497 -0.21 5.84 0.40
C ALA A 497 0.69 5.83 -0.85
N TYR A 498 0.40 6.65 -1.86
CA TYR A 498 1.04 6.55 -3.17
C TYR A 498 2.36 7.34 -3.29
N SER A 499 2.42 8.57 -2.74
CA SER A 499 3.49 9.50 -3.12
C SER A 499 4.68 9.49 -2.16
N LYS A 500 4.43 9.45 -0.84
CA LYS A 500 5.49 9.62 0.16
C LYS A 500 6.43 8.42 0.26
N ALA A 501 5.94 7.19 0.03
CA ALA A 501 6.78 6.00 0.13
C ALA A 501 7.87 5.91 -0.96
N PRO A 502 7.61 6.15 -2.26
CA PRO A 502 8.70 6.20 -3.24
C PRO A 502 9.71 7.31 -2.97
N MET A 503 9.29 8.44 -2.38
CA MET A 503 10.19 9.50 -1.93
C MET A 503 11.09 9.00 -0.80
N MET A 504 10.54 8.30 0.18
CA MET A 504 11.28 7.65 1.26
C MET A 504 12.29 6.64 0.73
N LEU A 505 11.88 5.73 -0.15
CA LEU A 505 12.77 4.71 -0.71
C LEU A 505 13.89 5.31 -1.57
N SER A 506 13.60 6.36 -2.33
CA SER A 506 14.61 7.13 -3.05
C SER A 506 15.63 7.78 -2.10
N SER A 507 15.16 8.39 -1.00
CA SER A 507 16.04 8.98 0.02
C SER A 507 16.88 7.91 0.72
N LEU A 508 16.31 6.73 1.00
CA LEU A 508 17.05 5.60 1.55
C LEU A 508 18.15 5.16 0.59
N GLY A 509 17.88 5.12 -0.72
CA GLY A 509 18.89 4.88 -1.74
C GLY A 509 20.03 5.90 -1.71
N GLY A 510 19.74 7.16 -1.36
CA GLY A 510 20.75 8.20 -1.11
C GLY A 510 21.62 7.94 0.13
N VAL A 511 21.15 7.15 1.09
CA VAL A 511 21.91 6.77 2.30
C VAL A 511 22.76 5.52 2.08
N VAL A 512 22.18 4.48 1.46
CA VAL A 512 22.79 3.14 1.40
C VAL A 512 23.13 2.67 -0.01
N GLY A 513 22.64 3.37 -1.03
CA GLY A 513 22.72 3.01 -2.46
C GLY A 513 21.46 2.27 -2.93
N ASP A 514 20.96 2.66 -4.12
CA ASP A 514 19.70 2.13 -4.69
C ASP A 514 19.70 0.60 -4.85
N SER A 515 20.82 0.03 -5.32
CA SER A 515 20.94 -1.43 -5.47
C SER A 515 20.90 -2.17 -4.13
N ALA A 516 21.32 -1.53 -3.03
CA ALA A 516 21.22 -2.14 -1.70
C ALA A 516 19.76 -2.15 -1.22
N VAL A 517 19.03 -1.06 -1.44
CA VAL A 517 17.58 -0.99 -1.15
C VAL A 517 16.82 -2.07 -1.92
N GLN A 518 17.03 -2.17 -3.23
CA GLN A 518 16.36 -3.16 -4.07
C GLN A 518 16.63 -4.60 -3.63
N ARG A 519 17.89 -4.94 -3.32
CA ARG A 519 18.24 -6.27 -2.79
C ARG A 519 17.55 -6.55 -1.46
N ALA A 520 17.58 -5.59 -0.53
CA ALA A 520 16.94 -5.76 0.77
C ALA A 520 15.41 -5.94 0.65
N MET A 521 14.76 -5.19 -0.25
CA MET A 521 13.32 -5.37 -0.54
C MET A 521 13.04 -6.73 -1.18
N SER A 522 13.89 -7.21 -2.10
CA SER A 522 13.75 -8.55 -2.67
C SER A 522 13.87 -9.63 -1.58
N GLU A 523 14.86 -9.52 -0.69
CA GLU A 523 15.01 -10.46 0.43
C GLU A 523 13.81 -10.40 1.40
N TYR A 524 13.25 -9.22 1.63
CA TYR A 524 12.04 -9.02 2.43
C TYR A 524 10.83 -9.70 1.78
N ALA A 525 10.65 -9.55 0.47
CA ALA A 525 9.58 -10.20 -0.29
C ALA A 525 9.65 -11.73 -0.15
N HIS A 526 10.86 -12.31 -0.28
CA HIS A 526 11.06 -13.75 -0.08
C HIS A 526 10.75 -14.21 1.35
N ALA A 527 11.12 -13.42 2.37
CA ALA A 527 10.92 -13.79 3.78
C ALA A 527 9.44 -13.78 4.18
N TRP A 528 8.67 -12.85 3.62
CA TRP A 528 7.28 -12.62 3.99
C TRP A 528 6.26 -13.14 2.96
N ARG A 529 6.71 -13.87 1.95
CA ARG A 529 5.83 -14.46 0.94
C ARG A 529 4.68 -15.23 1.59
N PHE A 530 3.43 -14.87 1.24
CA PHE A 530 2.18 -15.43 1.74
C PHE A 530 2.05 -15.40 3.27
N LYS A 531 2.52 -14.30 3.86
CA LYS A 531 2.41 -13.99 5.28
C LYS A 531 1.93 -12.56 5.46
N HIS A 532 1.70 -12.18 6.72
CA HIS A 532 1.20 -10.87 7.12
C HIS A 532 2.31 -10.06 7.81
N PRO A 533 3.17 -9.34 7.07
CA PRO A 533 4.16 -8.46 7.68
C PRO A 533 3.52 -7.17 8.19
N SER A 534 4.07 -6.65 9.27
CA SER A 534 3.78 -5.30 9.78
C SER A 534 4.83 -4.29 9.32
N PRO A 535 4.57 -2.97 9.47
CA PRO A 535 5.61 -1.95 9.28
C PRO A 535 6.86 -2.17 10.12
N TRP A 536 6.73 -2.71 11.33
CA TRP A 536 7.87 -3.00 12.20
C TRP A 536 8.72 -4.13 11.66
N ASP A 537 8.10 -5.17 11.11
CA ASP A 537 8.82 -6.25 10.42
C ASP A 537 9.64 -5.69 9.26
N TYR A 538 9.05 -4.80 8.47
CA TYR A 538 9.74 -4.12 7.36
C TYR A 538 10.93 -3.29 7.85
N MET A 539 10.73 -2.40 8.83
CA MET A 539 11.79 -1.54 9.35
C MET A 539 12.97 -2.34 9.92
N PHE A 540 12.68 -3.32 10.78
CA PHE A 540 13.72 -4.18 11.36
C PHE A 540 14.39 -5.07 10.32
N PHE A 541 13.64 -5.54 9.31
CA PHE A 541 14.22 -6.30 8.21
C PHE A 541 15.22 -5.47 7.41
N MET A 542 14.85 -4.24 7.05
CA MET A 542 15.71 -3.34 6.31
C MET A 542 16.97 -2.95 7.12
N ASP A 543 16.82 -2.64 8.42
CA ASP A 543 17.95 -2.37 9.29
C ASP A 543 18.97 -3.53 9.29
N ASN A 544 18.45 -4.76 9.39
CA ASN A 544 19.26 -5.97 9.44
C ASN A 544 19.90 -6.29 8.08
N ALA A 545 19.13 -6.27 7.00
CA ALA A 545 19.61 -6.57 5.64
C ALA A 545 20.64 -5.55 5.15
N LEU A 546 20.49 -4.29 5.54
CA LEU A 546 21.40 -3.18 5.20
C LEU A 546 22.55 -3.02 6.20
N HIS A 547 22.54 -3.75 7.32
CA HIS A 547 23.51 -3.62 8.42
C HIS A 547 23.65 -2.17 8.91
N ARG A 548 22.52 -1.48 9.10
CA ARG A 548 22.42 -0.07 9.50
C ARG A 548 21.39 0.12 10.61
N ASP A 549 21.67 0.98 11.54
CA ASP A 549 20.69 1.55 12.47
C ASP A 549 20.00 2.73 11.75
N LEU A 550 18.79 2.49 11.24
CA LEU A 550 18.00 3.47 10.50
C LEU A 550 16.81 4.00 11.32
N GLY A 551 16.78 3.80 12.63
CA GLY A 551 15.69 4.29 13.48
C GLY A 551 15.43 5.79 13.31
N TRP A 552 16.48 6.61 13.14
CA TRP A 552 16.38 8.03 12.83
C TRP A 552 15.64 8.30 11.50
N PHE A 553 15.85 7.44 10.51
CA PHE A 553 15.26 7.53 9.17
C PHE A 553 13.78 7.13 9.23
N TRP A 554 13.48 5.95 9.79
CA TRP A 554 12.12 5.47 9.94
C TRP A 554 11.24 6.40 10.77
N TYR A 555 11.80 6.95 11.86
CA TYR A 555 11.07 7.91 12.67
C TYR A 555 10.65 9.13 11.85
N SER A 556 11.58 9.74 11.15
CA SER A 556 11.32 10.98 10.39
C SER A 556 10.36 10.79 9.22
N TRP A 557 10.45 9.64 8.53
CA TRP A 557 9.60 9.37 7.37
C TRP A 557 8.22 8.79 7.73
N LEU A 558 8.16 7.90 8.71
CA LEU A 558 6.95 7.13 8.99
C LEU A 558 6.14 7.68 10.15
N PHE A 559 6.79 8.14 11.23
CA PHE A 559 6.12 8.56 12.46
C PHE A 559 6.01 10.08 12.62
N ALA A 560 6.68 10.85 11.80
CA ALA A 560 6.71 12.30 11.83
C ALA A 560 6.46 12.92 10.45
N THR A 561 6.40 14.24 10.43
CA THR A 561 6.30 15.06 9.21
C THR A 561 7.55 15.93 9.07
N ASP A 562 8.71 15.32 9.36
CA ASP A 562 10.01 16.00 9.39
C ASP A 562 10.52 16.27 7.96
N ALA A 563 11.37 17.28 7.82
CA ALA A 563 12.10 17.57 6.60
C ALA A 563 13.56 17.95 6.90
N VAL A 564 14.39 17.85 5.88
CA VAL A 564 15.71 18.45 5.82
C VAL A 564 15.54 19.96 5.61
N ASN A 565 16.46 20.77 6.14
CA ASN A 565 16.66 22.17 5.80
C ASN A 565 18.17 22.47 5.90
N GLY A 566 18.90 21.92 4.93
CA GLY A 566 20.35 22.02 4.84
C GLY A 566 20.78 23.30 4.14
N SER A 567 21.99 23.78 4.43
CA SER A 567 22.56 24.93 3.73
C SER A 567 24.09 24.95 3.79
N ILE A 568 24.72 25.56 2.79
CA ILE A 568 26.12 25.96 2.85
C ILE A 568 26.21 27.32 3.50
N GLN A 569 26.59 27.36 4.78
CA GLN A 569 26.65 28.59 5.55
C GLN A 569 27.91 29.42 5.26
N ASP A 570 29.06 28.77 5.12
CA ASP A 570 30.33 29.43 4.90
C ASP A 570 31.36 28.53 4.21
N VAL A 571 32.24 29.14 3.43
CA VAL A 571 33.36 28.44 2.76
C VAL A 571 34.64 29.23 2.93
N ARG A 572 35.64 28.65 3.59
CA ARG A 572 36.94 29.25 3.87
C ARG A 572 38.08 28.36 3.38
N THR A 573 39.07 28.94 2.74
CA THR A 573 40.27 28.22 2.28
C THR A 573 41.51 28.75 3.00
N ALA A 574 42.24 27.88 3.64
CA ALA A 574 43.51 28.18 4.29
C ALA A 574 44.49 27.00 4.16
N GLY A 575 45.75 27.28 3.84
CA GLY A 575 46.81 26.24 3.84
C GLY A 575 46.59 25.07 2.88
N GLY A 576 45.72 25.20 1.85
CA GLY A 576 45.38 24.12 0.91
C GLY A 576 44.26 23.23 1.39
N THR A 577 43.58 23.55 2.46
CA THR A 577 42.31 22.95 2.94
C THR A 577 41.18 23.95 2.78
N THR A 578 40.09 23.53 2.19
CA THR A 578 38.86 24.30 2.16
C THR A 578 37.89 23.71 3.19
N THR A 579 37.44 24.53 4.14
CA THR A 579 36.43 24.17 5.12
C THR A 579 35.08 24.71 4.64
N VAL A 580 34.13 23.82 4.50
CA VAL A 580 32.71 24.13 4.18
C VAL A 580 31.91 23.94 5.45
N THR A 581 31.34 25.00 5.99
CA THR A 581 30.42 24.90 7.12
C THR A 581 29.03 24.63 6.57
N VAL A 582 28.57 23.40 6.72
CA VAL A 582 27.19 22.98 6.41
C VAL A 582 26.34 23.17 7.66
N ARG A 583 25.16 23.73 7.49
CA ARG A 583 24.17 23.92 8.55
C ARG A 583 22.91 23.12 8.21
N GLU A 584 22.31 22.50 9.22
CA GLU A 584 21.07 21.72 9.11
C GLU A 584 20.08 22.22 10.14
N ASP A 585 19.04 22.95 9.71
CA ASP A 585 18.01 23.50 10.56
C ASP A 585 16.75 22.63 10.61
N GLY A 586 16.63 21.65 9.72
CA GLY A 586 15.52 20.68 9.69
C GLY A 586 15.53 19.69 10.86
N GLN A 587 14.43 18.98 11.02
CA GLN A 587 14.31 17.90 12.03
C GLN A 587 14.82 16.56 11.52
N MET A 588 14.77 16.33 10.20
CA MET A 588 15.28 15.13 9.55
C MET A 588 16.78 15.31 9.27
N PRO A 589 17.67 14.53 9.90
CA PRO A 589 19.08 14.54 9.52
C PRO A 589 19.26 13.87 8.15
N SER A 590 20.26 14.33 7.40
CA SER A 590 20.66 13.73 6.13
C SER A 590 22.18 13.57 6.05
N PRO A 591 22.73 12.64 5.25
CA PRO A 591 24.15 12.63 4.96
C PRO A 591 24.62 13.97 4.39
N VAL A 592 25.83 14.38 4.67
CA VAL A 592 26.43 15.56 4.03
C VAL A 592 27.07 15.10 2.73
N VAL A 593 26.40 15.37 1.61
CA VAL A 593 26.89 15.06 0.26
C VAL A 593 27.20 16.37 -0.45
N LEU A 594 28.47 16.57 -0.82
CA LEU A 594 28.92 17.78 -1.52
C LEU A 594 29.46 17.43 -2.91
N ALA A 595 28.88 18.01 -3.97
CA ALA A 595 29.53 18.08 -5.27
C ALA A 595 30.49 19.29 -5.27
N VAL A 596 31.77 19.03 -5.52
CA VAL A 596 32.83 20.04 -5.54
C VAL A 596 33.31 20.19 -6.97
N HIS A 597 33.07 21.34 -7.55
CA HIS A 597 33.52 21.67 -8.93
C HIS A 597 34.79 22.50 -8.87
N PHE A 598 35.78 22.05 -9.62
CA PHE A 598 37.08 22.68 -9.70
C PHE A 598 37.26 23.45 -10.99
N ALA A 599 38.12 24.45 -10.96
CA ALA A 599 38.56 25.13 -12.17
C ALA A 599 39.16 24.12 -13.17
N PRO A 600 38.87 24.28 -14.48
CA PRO A 600 39.27 23.31 -15.50
C PRO A 600 40.82 23.18 -15.61
N THR A 601 41.54 24.19 -15.19
CA THR A 601 43.01 24.22 -15.21
C THR A 601 43.59 24.54 -13.82
N GLY A 602 44.80 24.10 -13.56
CA GLY A 602 45.51 24.40 -12.31
C GLY A 602 46.26 23.18 -11.72
N PRO A 603 46.71 23.25 -10.45
CA PRO A 603 47.44 22.17 -9.80
C PRO A 603 46.62 20.87 -9.78
N ARG A 604 47.28 19.71 -9.70
CA ARG A 604 46.65 18.40 -9.64
C ARG A 604 45.71 18.32 -8.42
N ILE A 605 44.49 17.80 -8.63
CA ILE A 605 43.56 17.47 -7.57
C ILE A 605 44.09 16.27 -6.80
N ARG A 606 44.17 16.38 -5.47
CA ARG A 606 44.57 15.27 -4.60
C ARG A 606 43.35 14.42 -4.27
N PRO A 607 43.46 13.09 -4.26
CA PRO A 607 42.35 12.23 -3.85
C PRO A 607 42.08 12.38 -2.35
N MET A 608 40.82 12.21 -1.95
CA MET A 608 40.37 12.07 -0.55
C MET A 608 39.70 10.72 -0.37
N ALA A 609 39.80 10.14 0.81
CA ALA A 609 39.30 8.79 1.08
C ALA A 609 37.75 8.69 0.97
N ASN A 610 37.02 9.78 1.29
CA ASN A 610 35.56 9.85 1.24
C ASN A 610 35.07 10.63 0.01
N ALA A 611 35.89 10.72 -1.04
CA ALA A 611 35.55 11.40 -2.28
C ALA A 611 35.68 10.48 -3.49
N THR A 612 34.77 10.61 -4.43
CA THR A 612 34.79 9.98 -5.75
C THR A 612 34.87 11.06 -6.82
N MET A 613 35.81 10.97 -7.76
CA MET A 613 35.81 11.86 -8.95
C MET A 613 34.71 11.39 -9.88
N VAL A 614 33.78 12.28 -10.21
CA VAL A 614 32.72 12.05 -11.18
C VAL A 614 33.25 12.28 -12.60
N ASP A 615 34.08 13.30 -12.73
CA ASP A 615 34.81 13.65 -13.94
C ASP A 615 36.17 14.32 -13.55
N ASP A 616 36.94 14.83 -14.52
CA ASP A 616 38.24 15.46 -14.32
C ASP A 616 38.22 16.75 -13.46
N SER A 617 37.03 17.32 -13.27
CA SER A 617 36.81 18.60 -12.60
C SER A 617 35.76 18.58 -11.49
N THR A 618 35.16 17.44 -11.24
CA THR A 618 34.08 17.31 -10.25
C THR A 618 34.31 16.12 -9.31
N ALA A 619 34.29 16.39 -8.00
CA ALA A 619 34.32 15.36 -6.97
C ALA A 619 33.03 15.34 -6.15
N LEU A 620 32.52 14.16 -5.89
CA LEU A 620 31.45 13.92 -4.93
C LEU A 620 32.08 13.49 -3.59
N VAL A 621 31.79 14.22 -2.52
CA VAL A 621 32.33 13.96 -1.17
C VAL A 621 31.18 13.68 -0.23
N THR A 622 31.26 12.56 0.50
CA THR A 622 30.18 12.13 1.39
C THR A 622 30.65 11.95 2.82
N TRP A 623 29.91 12.50 3.77
CA TRP A 623 29.99 12.18 5.19
C TRP A 623 28.67 11.55 5.63
N PRO A 624 28.71 10.49 6.47
CA PRO A 624 27.52 9.82 6.93
C PRO A 624 26.66 10.73 7.82
N VAL A 625 25.42 10.38 7.98
CA VAL A 625 24.44 11.09 8.83
C VAL A 625 24.92 11.26 10.28
N ASP A 626 25.80 10.39 10.75
CA ASP A 626 26.34 10.36 12.11
C ASP A 626 27.03 11.67 12.52
N VAL A 627 27.45 12.50 11.55
CA VAL A 627 28.02 13.83 11.82
C VAL A 627 27.08 14.72 12.63
N TRP A 628 25.79 14.43 12.59
CA TRP A 628 24.75 15.18 13.30
C TRP A 628 24.38 14.58 14.66
N PHE A 629 24.76 13.35 14.97
CA PHE A 629 24.31 12.63 16.18
C PHE A 629 24.84 13.21 17.49
N GLY A 630 25.79 14.12 17.42
CA GLY A 630 26.24 14.94 18.55
C GLY A 630 25.32 16.12 18.91
N GLY A 631 24.20 16.32 18.19
CA GLY A 631 23.25 17.40 18.45
C GLY A 631 23.64 18.76 17.85
N SER A 632 24.82 18.89 17.22
CA SER A 632 25.22 20.11 16.53
C SER A 632 24.35 20.35 15.30
N ARG A 633 23.98 21.61 15.05
CA ARG A 633 23.32 22.04 13.81
C ARG A 633 24.32 22.45 12.73
N THR A 634 25.62 22.43 13.00
CA THR A 634 26.67 22.78 12.04
C THR A 634 27.71 21.68 11.97
N PHE A 635 28.22 21.44 10.77
CA PHE A 635 29.30 20.51 10.49
C PHE A 635 30.32 21.16 9.58
N ASP A 636 31.60 21.14 9.99
CA ASP A 636 32.73 21.65 9.20
C ASP A 636 33.31 20.55 8.32
N ALA A 637 32.86 20.48 7.09
CA ALA A 637 33.35 19.57 6.07
C ALA A 637 34.71 20.03 5.54
N LYS A 638 35.77 19.26 5.81
CA LYS A 638 37.16 19.60 5.41
C LYS A 638 37.51 18.95 4.07
N LEU A 639 37.66 19.79 3.03
CA LEU A 639 38.06 19.39 1.70
C LEU A 639 39.59 19.55 1.55
N GLN A 640 40.30 18.45 1.31
CA GLN A 640 41.75 18.40 1.23
C GLN A 640 42.30 18.05 -0.17
N PHE A 641 41.67 18.65 -1.21
CA PHE A 641 42.03 18.40 -2.61
C PHE A 641 43.31 19.10 -3.09
N GLY A 642 44.02 19.80 -2.20
CA GLY A 642 45.23 20.56 -2.52
C GLY A 642 44.92 22.01 -2.91
N ARG A 643 45.64 22.53 -3.93
CA ARG A 643 45.59 23.96 -4.30
C ARG A 643 44.76 24.22 -5.57
N ARG A 644 44.05 23.25 -6.12
CA ARG A 644 43.16 23.48 -7.25
C ARG A 644 42.04 24.41 -6.78
N LYS A 645 41.75 25.46 -7.52
CA LYS A 645 40.67 26.39 -7.20
C LYS A 645 39.35 25.65 -7.24
N ILE A 646 38.54 25.76 -6.19
CA ILE A 646 37.15 25.33 -6.16
C ILE A 646 36.30 26.50 -6.65
N GLU A 647 35.45 26.26 -7.61
CA GLU A 647 34.59 27.30 -8.24
C GLU A 647 33.17 27.22 -7.75
N ARG A 648 32.64 26.01 -7.49
CA ARG A 648 31.27 25.79 -7.02
C ARG A 648 31.24 24.60 -6.06
N ILE A 649 30.36 24.65 -5.09
CA ILE A 649 30.03 23.53 -4.21
C ILE A 649 28.50 23.45 -4.14
N VAL A 650 27.95 22.23 -4.25
CA VAL A 650 26.53 21.97 -4.14
C VAL A 650 26.29 20.93 -3.05
N PHE A 651 25.44 21.23 -2.09
CA PHE A 651 24.95 20.31 -1.07
C PHE A 651 23.75 19.52 -1.61
N ASP A 652 23.71 18.22 -1.36
CA ASP A 652 22.73 17.25 -1.90
C ASP A 652 22.52 17.44 -3.42
N PRO A 653 23.56 17.25 -4.25
CA PRO A 653 23.51 17.53 -5.68
C PRO A 653 22.50 16.66 -6.45
N HIS A 654 22.11 15.53 -5.87
CA HIS A 654 21.14 14.61 -6.45
C HIS A 654 19.72 14.84 -5.95
N CYS A 655 19.52 15.82 -5.05
CA CYS A 655 18.23 16.15 -4.44
C CYS A 655 17.49 14.90 -3.91
N ARG A 656 18.22 14.05 -3.19
CA ARG A 656 17.69 12.80 -2.64
C ARG A 656 16.88 13.03 -1.37
N PHE A 657 17.08 14.14 -0.69
CA PHE A 657 16.47 14.43 0.60
C PHE A 657 15.45 15.57 0.51
N PRO A 658 14.41 15.55 1.36
CA PRO A 658 13.31 16.50 1.32
C PRO A 658 13.71 17.86 1.91
N ASP A 659 14.59 18.59 1.24
CA ASP A 659 15.05 19.90 1.66
C ASP A 659 14.02 20.99 1.40
N ARG A 660 13.68 21.76 2.44
CA ARG A 660 12.70 22.87 2.37
C ARG A 660 13.18 24.04 1.54
N ASN A 661 14.50 24.28 1.50
CA ASN A 661 15.10 25.44 0.84
C ASN A 661 16.38 25.05 0.08
N VAL A 662 16.24 24.67 -1.16
CA VAL A 662 17.39 24.32 -2.02
C VAL A 662 18.18 25.53 -2.53
N ASP A 663 17.68 26.76 -2.35
CA ASP A 663 18.34 27.96 -2.88
C ASP A 663 19.63 28.31 -2.13
N ASP A 664 19.83 27.80 -0.93
CA ASP A 664 21.04 27.97 -0.14
C ASP A 664 21.96 26.75 -0.09
N ASN A 665 21.70 25.76 -0.91
CA ASN A 665 22.52 24.56 -1.10
C ASN A 665 23.72 24.77 -2.02
N THR A 666 23.88 25.94 -2.63
CA THR A 666 24.97 26.21 -3.58
C THR A 666 25.87 27.33 -3.10
N TRP A 667 27.18 27.11 -3.24
CA TRP A 667 28.20 28.14 -3.05
C TRP A 667 29.06 28.30 -4.31
N PRO A 668 29.41 29.54 -4.76
CA PRO A 668 28.85 30.81 -4.28
C PRO A 668 27.33 30.86 -4.51
N ARG A 669 26.62 31.57 -3.65
CA ARG A 669 25.16 31.74 -3.86
C ARG A 669 24.88 32.38 -5.21
N PRO A 670 23.97 31.84 -6.01
CA PRO A 670 23.53 32.48 -7.26
C PRO A 670 23.00 33.87 -6.93
N ALA A 671 23.31 34.87 -7.81
CA ALA A 671 22.62 36.17 -7.71
C ALA A 671 21.12 35.92 -7.80
N ALA A 672 20.34 36.57 -6.91
CA ALA A 672 18.90 36.40 -6.85
C ALA A 672 18.27 36.55 -8.23
N GLN A 673 17.79 35.47 -8.81
CA GLN A 673 17.08 35.49 -10.08
C GLN A 673 15.71 36.09 -9.84
N ALA A 674 15.36 37.10 -10.63
CA ALA A 674 14.00 37.65 -10.67
C ALA A 674 13.00 36.52 -10.94
N ALA A 675 12.00 36.40 -10.05
CA ALA A 675 10.84 35.50 -10.07
C ALA A 675 11.02 34.20 -10.85
N ALA A 676 11.14 33.10 -10.13
CA ALA A 676 11.31 31.76 -10.68
C ALA A 676 10.26 31.45 -11.76
N GLN A 677 10.75 31.08 -12.96
CA GLN A 677 9.90 30.40 -13.94
C GLN A 677 9.34 29.12 -13.28
N PRO A 678 8.09 28.72 -13.61
CA PRO A 678 7.54 27.47 -13.10
C PRO A 678 8.50 26.32 -13.47
N GLN A 679 8.91 25.58 -12.44
CA GLN A 679 9.81 24.44 -12.64
C GLN A 679 9.15 23.45 -13.59
N GLN A 680 9.90 22.93 -14.55
CA GLN A 680 9.45 21.82 -15.38
C GLN A 680 9.10 20.65 -14.44
N GLN A 681 7.82 20.30 -14.42
CA GLN A 681 7.37 19.08 -13.76
C GLN A 681 7.77 17.88 -14.64
N GLY A 682 8.40 16.89 -14.05
CA GLY A 682 8.57 15.59 -14.68
C GLY A 682 7.20 14.94 -14.97
N ARG A 683 7.18 13.86 -15.73
CA ARG A 683 5.95 13.17 -16.19
C ARG A 683 5.01 12.72 -15.05
N PHE A 684 5.55 12.60 -13.84
CA PHE A 684 4.79 12.30 -12.60
C PHE A 684 4.57 13.54 -11.70
N GLY A 685 4.64 14.75 -12.25
CA GLY A 685 4.47 15.97 -11.46
C GLY A 685 5.65 16.31 -10.54
N MET A 686 6.74 15.55 -10.59
CA MET A 686 7.89 15.71 -9.71
C MET A 686 8.85 16.79 -10.22
N PRO A 687 9.44 17.60 -9.33
CA PRO A 687 10.43 18.60 -9.72
C PRO A 687 11.70 17.92 -10.24
N VAL A 688 12.23 18.42 -11.35
CA VAL A 688 13.53 18.00 -11.85
C VAL A 688 14.62 18.69 -11.05
N CYS A 689 15.51 17.92 -10.45
CA CYS A 689 16.72 18.43 -9.79
C CYS A 689 17.61 19.10 -10.82
N LYS A 690 17.91 20.39 -10.66
CA LYS A 690 18.92 21.10 -11.45
C LYS A 690 20.24 21.04 -10.69
N GLY A 691 21.02 19.99 -10.93
CA GLY A 691 22.38 19.85 -10.45
C GLY A 691 23.33 20.96 -10.91
#